data_a58f77d11ceec44c62577ca5b619fef5
#
_entry.id   a58f77d11ceec44c62577ca5b619fef5
#
_cell.length_a   1.000
_cell.length_b   1.000
_cell.length_c   1.000
_cell.angle_alpha   90.00
_cell.angle_beta   90.00
_cell.angle_gamma   90.00
#
_symmetry.space_group_name_H-M   'P 1'
#
loop_
_entity.id
_entity.type
_entity.pdbx_description
1 polymer ?
#
loop_
_entity_poly.entity_id
_entity_poly.type
_entity_poly.pdbx_seq_one_letter_code
_entity_poly.pdbx_strand_id
1 'polypeptide(L)'
;MYKRIYVAAVAVAIAASAHADKNAVSSSPAESELDSLMDVFMLDQVVVTSSKSEVKRRESPSLVNVMTGKLLTTVGACSLADGLDFQPGVRVENDCQNCGFTQVRINGLDGHYSQILMNSRPVFSALTGVYGLEQIPANMIDRIEVMRGGGSALFGSSAIGGTINIITKDPRENSAKISHTLTSIGPSGSLDNNTTLNASVVTDNDKAGIFIYGQSRYRDGYDHNGDGFTEIAQLKTQTLGARTFLRTTEDSRLSVEYHNTHEYRRGGDQLDEPPHLAMIAEQVEHNIHAAEVTYDIWPRDRRDHVSVFSAMQATKRKSYYGSDMDPDAYGRTSDLVVTAGTQWTHPITHFLFMPSELVAGLEYSYNRLHDVTIGYGHDLLQNVNIFSGYLQNECRNEKWGFLVGARLDKHSLIKNPIVSPRANIRFNPSRSANFRLSYSTGFRSPQAYDEDLHIAIVGGERVVTVLAPDLKQESSQSFSASADFYHTFGNVQTNLLIEGFFTDLRDVFALRQLDGTDAQGNAVLERYNGSGARVFGLNLEAKAFFSSHFDVQAGVTLQRSRYKKPEVWSDNPDVPAEKRMFRTPDVYGYFTANWEILPKFRAIFTGTLTGPMTVQHLVGSGTDVDLAVRTESFFDASVKLAYCFKIFKKVDIDVTAGVSNIFNSYQRDFDTGSLRDSGYMYGPALPRCLTCGVSLSI
;
A
#
# COMPACT_ATOMS: atom_id res chain seq x y z
N MET A 1 -11.74 30.32 -8.56
CA MET A 1 -12.45 29.06 -8.30
C MET A 1 -12.18 28.53 -6.88
N TYR A 2 -10.96 28.62 -6.37
CA TYR A 2 -10.54 28.14 -5.02
C TYR A 2 -11.31 28.77 -3.83
N LYS A 3 -11.64 30.06 -3.86
CA LYS A 3 -12.39 30.71 -2.74
C LYS A 3 -13.81 30.18 -2.52
N ARG A 4 -14.44 29.54 -3.51
CA ARG A 4 -15.81 29.01 -3.39
C ARG A 4 -15.85 27.60 -2.78
N ILE A 5 -14.78 26.82 -2.87
CA ILE A 5 -14.69 25.48 -2.27
C ILE A 5 -14.52 25.57 -0.75
N TYR A 6 -13.72 26.51 -0.25
CA TYR A 6 -13.55 26.73 1.18
C TYR A 6 -14.86 27.14 1.88
N VAL A 7 -15.67 27.96 1.22
CA VAL A 7 -16.96 28.42 1.79
C VAL A 7 -17.98 27.26 1.82
N ALA A 8 -17.97 26.36 0.83
CA ALA A 8 -18.87 25.23 0.81
C ALA A 8 -18.50 24.18 1.89
N ALA A 9 -17.20 23.93 2.12
CA ALA A 9 -16.74 22.99 3.16
C ALA A 9 -17.09 23.48 4.58
N VAL A 10 -16.95 24.78 4.84
CA VAL A 10 -17.33 25.39 6.12
C VAL A 10 -18.85 25.38 6.30
N ALA A 11 -19.63 25.59 5.26
CA ALA A 11 -21.09 25.54 5.32
C ALA A 11 -21.65 24.13 5.59
N VAL A 12 -21.02 23.07 5.06
CA VAL A 12 -21.39 21.68 5.36
C VAL A 12 -21.06 21.32 6.80
N ALA A 13 -19.92 21.76 7.33
CA ALA A 13 -19.54 21.55 8.73
C ALA A 13 -20.50 22.25 9.71
N ILE A 14 -20.99 23.46 9.37
CA ILE A 14 -21.96 24.21 10.19
C ILE A 14 -23.37 23.59 10.13
N ALA A 15 -23.78 23.03 8.99
CA ALA A 15 -25.07 22.37 8.84
C ALA A 15 -25.15 21.05 9.60
N ALA A 16 -24.04 20.28 9.68
CA ALA A 16 -23.97 19.04 10.46
C ALA A 16 -24.09 19.29 11.98
N SER A 17 -23.62 20.44 12.48
CA SER A 17 -23.67 20.78 13.91
C SER A 17 -25.06 21.16 14.42
N ALA A 18 -26.00 21.53 13.54
CA ALA A 18 -27.33 21.99 13.93
C ALA A 18 -28.31 20.85 14.28
N HIS A 19 -27.99 19.59 13.96
CA HIS A 19 -28.87 18.41 14.18
C HIS A 19 -28.40 17.46 15.28
N ALA A 20 -27.28 17.76 15.98
CA ALA A 20 -26.65 16.86 16.96
C ALA A 20 -27.21 16.98 18.41
N ASP A 21 -28.34 17.60 18.62
CA ASP A 21 -28.91 17.77 19.95
C ASP A 21 -30.16 16.91 20.14
N LYS A 22 -29.99 15.63 20.54
CA LYS A 22 -30.89 14.89 21.44
C LYS A 22 -30.34 13.52 21.80
N ASN A 23 -30.19 13.28 23.12
CA ASN A 23 -29.91 12.02 23.83
C ASN A 23 -28.44 11.65 24.09
N ALA A 24 -27.83 12.37 25.03
CA ALA A 24 -26.73 11.83 25.82
C ALA A 24 -27.29 11.33 27.17
N VAL A 25 -27.38 10.01 27.31
CA VAL A 25 -27.56 9.37 28.64
C VAL A 25 -26.18 9.14 29.24
N SER A 26 -25.98 9.73 30.42
CA SER A 26 -24.72 9.65 31.18
C SER A 26 -24.55 8.24 31.81
N SER A 27 -23.51 7.51 31.46
CA SER A 27 -22.92 6.47 32.28
C SER A 27 -21.44 6.81 32.51
N SER A 28 -20.92 6.53 33.70
CA SER A 28 -19.58 6.92 34.13
C SER A 28 -18.51 6.13 33.34
N PRO A 29 -17.53 6.82 32.73
CA PRO A 29 -16.78 6.23 31.60
C PRO A 29 -15.44 5.53 31.93
N ALA A 30 -14.95 5.54 33.16
CA ALA A 30 -13.50 5.27 33.33
C ALA A 30 -13.07 3.80 33.38
N GLU A 31 -13.93 2.87 33.81
CA GLU A 31 -13.57 1.45 33.88
C GLU A 31 -14.04 0.63 32.68
N SER A 32 -15.19 0.96 32.09
CA SER A 32 -15.71 0.27 30.91
C SER A 32 -15.00 0.63 29.60
N GLU A 33 -14.44 1.84 29.50
CA GLU A 33 -13.60 2.26 28.37
C GLU A 33 -12.24 1.52 28.34
N LEU A 34 -11.68 1.21 29.51
CA LEU A 34 -10.40 0.51 29.62
C LEU A 34 -10.50 -0.92 29.09
N ASP A 35 -11.52 -1.66 29.50
CA ASP A 35 -11.75 -3.04 29.05
C ASP A 35 -12.15 -3.08 27.57
N SER A 36 -12.95 -2.14 27.09
CA SER A 36 -13.37 -2.09 25.68
C SER A 36 -12.24 -1.67 24.73
N LEU A 37 -11.35 -0.77 25.13
CA LEU A 37 -10.18 -0.38 24.33
C LEU A 37 -9.16 -1.51 24.24
N MET A 38 -9.01 -2.29 25.31
CA MET A 38 -8.01 -3.36 25.40
C MET A 38 -8.44 -4.62 24.64
N ASP A 39 -9.72 -4.99 24.68
CA ASP A 39 -10.24 -6.14 23.91
C ASP A 39 -10.27 -5.85 22.40
N VAL A 40 -10.67 -4.66 21.99
CA VAL A 40 -10.73 -4.25 20.57
C VAL A 40 -9.33 -4.14 19.94
N PHE A 41 -8.31 -3.70 20.69
CA PHE A 41 -6.97 -3.53 20.13
C PHE A 41 -6.18 -4.83 19.98
N MET A 42 -6.46 -5.85 20.77
CA MET A 42 -5.61 -7.04 20.81
C MET A 42 -6.31 -8.32 20.38
N LEU A 43 -7.53 -8.57 20.80
CA LEU A 43 -8.16 -9.89 20.66
C LEU A 43 -9.29 -9.93 19.62
N ASP A 44 -10.04 -8.87 19.44
CA ASP A 44 -11.28 -8.86 18.67
C ASP A 44 -11.25 -8.04 17.37
N GLN A 45 -10.04 -7.73 16.85
CA GLN A 45 -9.93 -7.11 15.52
C GLN A 45 -10.59 -7.98 14.45
N VAL A 46 -11.53 -7.39 13.69
CA VAL A 46 -12.20 -8.07 12.58
C VAL A 46 -11.37 -7.88 11.30
N VAL A 47 -11.17 -8.98 10.58
CA VAL A 47 -10.45 -9.00 9.29
C VAL A 47 -11.34 -9.62 8.22
N VAL A 48 -11.16 -9.18 6.99
CA VAL A 48 -11.91 -9.66 5.81
C VAL A 48 -10.98 -10.38 4.82
N THR A 49 -9.71 -9.98 4.76
CA THR A 49 -8.75 -10.44 3.74
C THR A 49 -8.47 -11.93 3.80
N SER A 50 -8.60 -12.56 4.97
CA SER A 50 -8.29 -13.97 5.14
C SER A 50 -9.27 -14.92 4.45
N SER A 51 -10.54 -14.55 4.38
CA SER A 51 -11.63 -15.45 3.93
C SER A 51 -12.65 -14.79 3.01
N LYS A 52 -12.49 -13.49 2.70
CA LYS A 52 -13.52 -12.65 2.04
C LYS A 52 -14.85 -12.57 2.83
N SER A 53 -14.81 -12.94 4.11
CA SER A 53 -15.90 -12.78 5.08
C SER A 53 -15.32 -12.18 6.37
N GLU A 54 -16.17 -11.49 7.14
CA GLU A 54 -15.75 -10.91 8.42
C GLU A 54 -15.45 -12.00 9.45
N VAL A 55 -14.25 -12.00 10.00
CA VAL A 55 -13.81 -12.93 11.02
C VAL A 55 -12.91 -12.23 12.05
N LYS A 56 -13.01 -12.61 13.31
CA LYS A 56 -12.06 -12.12 14.31
C LYS A 56 -10.64 -12.60 13.95
N ARG A 57 -9.65 -11.70 13.98
CA ARG A 57 -8.24 -12.01 13.65
C ARG A 57 -7.75 -13.27 14.36
N ARG A 58 -8.14 -13.46 15.60
CA ARG A 58 -7.77 -14.63 16.40
C ARG A 58 -8.37 -15.94 15.88
N GLU A 59 -9.56 -15.90 15.28
CA GLU A 59 -10.25 -17.07 14.73
C GLU A 59 -9.89 -17.31 13.27
N SER A 60 -9.27 -16.34 12.62
CA SER A 60 -8.82 -16.45 11.23
C SER A 60 -7.75 -17.54 11.09
N PRO A 61 -7.89 -18.48 10.15
CA PRO A 61 -6.88 -19.49 9.86
C PRO A 61 -5.68 -18.95 9.12
N SER A 62 -5.78 -17.78 8.49
CA SER A 62 -4.64 -17.05 7.90
C SER A 62 -4.19 -15.94 8.82
N LEU A 63 -2.88 -15.72 8.88
CA LEU A 63 -2.35 -14.55 9.59
C LEU A 63 -2.62 -13.29 8.79
N VAL A 64 -3.34 -12.36 9.39
CA VAL A 64 -3.58 -11.01 8.85
C VAL A 64 -3.10 -9.99 9.87
N ASN A 65 -2.22 -9.11 9.46
CA ASN A 65 -1.83 -7.95 10.26
C ASN A 65 -2.76 -6.79 9.93
N VAL A 66 -3.18 -6.07 10.99
CA VAL A 66 -4.11 -4.94 10.87
C VAL A 66 -3.44 -3.67 11.35
N MET A 67 -3.44 -2.66 10.48
CA MET A 67 -3.10 -1.28 10.83
C MET A 67 -4.37 -0.44 10.83
N THR A 68 -4.70 0.14 11.94
CA THR A 68 -5.89 0.99 12.08
C THR A 68 -5.64 2.42 11.58
N GLY A 69 -6.69 3.14 11.18
CA GLY A 69 -6.61 4.56 10.85
C GLY A 69 -6.08 5.42 11.99
N LYS A 70 -6.24 4.96 13.26
CA LYS A 70 -5.63 5.60 14.43
C LYS A 70 -4.11 5.52 14.37
N LEU A 71 -3.53 4.36 14.02
CA LEU A 71 -2.07 4.21 13.88
C LEU A 71 -1.54 5.09 12.75
N LEU A 72 -2.25 5.17 11.60
CA LEU A 72 -1.88 6.08 10.50
C LEU A 72 -1.81 7.55 10.97
N THR A 73 -2.80 7.99 11.75
CA THR A 73 -2.79 9.33 12.34
C THR A 73 -1.63 9.51 13.35
N THR A 74 -1.35 8.47 14.12
CA THR A 74 -0.27 8.45 15.12
C THR A 74 1.08 8.65 14.47
N VAL A 75 1.39 7.87 13.43
CA VAL A 75 2.68 7.98 12.70
C VAL A 75 2.75 9.24 11.83
N GLY A 76 1.62 9.92 11.61
CA GLY A 76 1.56 11.15 10.81
C GLY A 76 1.48 10.90 9.32
N ALA A 77 0.97 9.73 8.91
CA ALA A 77 0.84 9.36 7.52
C ALA A 77 -0.07 10.32 6.74
N CYS A 78 0.41 10.82 5.61
CA CYS A 78 -0.36 11.60 4.64
C CYS A 78 -1.00 10.70 3.58
N SER A 79 -0.35 9.58 3.27
CA SER A 79 -0.76 8.60 2.26
C SER A 79 -0.67 7.17 2.81
N LEU A 80 -1.12 6.20 2.01
CA LEU A 80 -0.96 4.78 2.31
C LEU A 80 0.52 4.41 2.48
N ALA A 81 1.40 4.90 1.61
CA ALA A 81 2.83 4.60 1.61
C ALA A 81 3.46 4.89 2.97
N ASP A 82 3.19 6.07 3.55
CA ASP A 82 3.79 6.54 4.81
C ASP A 82 3.45 5.63 6.02
N GLY A 83 2.34 4.89 5.94
CA GLY A 83 1.91 4.00 7.01
C GLY A 83 2.51 2.61 6.94
N LEU A 84 2.78 2.08 5.75
CA LEU A 84 3.08 0.67 5.54
C LEU A 84 4.40 0.21 6.16
N ASP A 85 5.38 1.09 6.37
CA ASP A 85 6.64 0.77 7.04
C ASP A 85 6.48 0.32 8.51
N PHE A 86 5.33 0.62 9.11
CA PHE A 86 5.02 0.23 10.50
C PHE A 86 4.27 -1.11 10.58
N GLN A 87 4.65 -2.04 9.69
CA GLN A 87 4.13 -3.42 9.67
C GLN A 87 5.28 -4.43 9.56
N PRO A 88 5.25 -5.54 10.32
CA PRO A 88 6.30 -6.56 10.20
C PRO A 88 6.28 -7.18 8.80
N GLY A 89 7.44 -7.40 8.22
CA GLY A 89 7.59 -7.98 6.88
C GLY A 89 7.27 -7.03 5.73
N VAL A 90 6.97 -5.76 6.01
CA VAL A 90 6.69 -4.74 4.98
C VAL A 90 7.74 -3.65 5.03
N ARG A 91 8.15 -3.17 3.87
CA ARG A 91 9.05 -2.03 3.70
C ARG A 91 8.64 -1.22 2.47
N VAL A 92 8.63 0.08 2.61
CA VAL A 92 8.40 1.03 1.52
C VAL A 92 9.74 1.65 1.13
N GLU A 93 9.99 1.80 -0.15
CA GLU A 93 11.19 2.44 -0.66
C GLU A 93 10.90 3.31 -1.87
N ASN A 94 11.75 4.32 -2.07
CA ASN A 94 11.81 5.08 -3.31
C ASN A 94 12.90 4.47 -4.19
N ASP A 95 12.57 4.25 -5.46
CA ASP A 95 13.46 3.59 -6.42
C ASP A 95 13.94 4.52 -7.53
N CYS A 96 13.52 5.78 -7.54
CA CYS A 96 13.91 6.74 -8.57
C CYS A 96 14.03 8.15 -7.98
N GLN A 97 15.16 8.80 -8.22
CA GLN A 97 15.44 10.17 -7.79
C GLN A 97 14.54 11.18 -8.53
N ASN A 98 14.35 10.98 -9.82
CA ASN A 98 13.68 11.98 -10.67
C ASN A 98 12.15 11.94 -10.54
N CYS A 99 11.53 10.75 -10.55
CA CYS A 99 10.07 10.64 -10.48
C CYS A 99 9.53 10.39 -9.07
N GLY A 100 10.40 10.00 -8.12
CA GLY A 100 9.98 9.64 -6.77
C GLY A 100 9.08 8.41 -6.75
N PHE A 101 9.40 7.43 -7.57
CA PHE A 101 8.70 6.15 -7.61
C PHE A 101 8.81 5.42 -6.27
N THR A 102 7.66 5.11 -5.69
CA THR A 102 7.56 4.45 -4.38
C THR A 102 6.93 3.07 -4.52
N GLN A 103 7.61 2.03 -4.05
CA GLN A 103 7.07 0.68 -4.01
C GLN A 103 7.04 0.08 -2.61
N VAL A 104 6.12 -0.89 -2.42
CA VAL A 104 6.02 -1.68 -1.18
C VAL A 104 6.59 -3.06 -1.40
N ARG A 105 7.53 -3.46 -0.55
CA ARG A 105 8.10 -4.81 -0.53
C ARG A 105 7.52 -5.62 0.61
N ILE A 106 7.07 -6.83 0.34
CA ILE A 106 6.58 -7.76 1.35
C ILE A 106 7.53 -8.95 1.45
N ASN A 107 8.09 -9.17 2.66
CA ASN A 107 9.06 -10.23 2.92
C ASN A 107 10.22 -10.24 1.90
N GLY A 108 10.71 -9.06 1.50
CA GLY A 108 11.81 -8.89 0.55
C GLY A 108 11.47 -9.17 -0.92
N LEU A 109 10.21 -9.39 -1.24
CA LEU A 109 9.74 -9.47 -2.63
C LEU A 109 9.36 -8.08 -3.12
N ASP A 110 9.67 -7.79 -4.38
CA ASP A 110 9.42 -6.50 -5.02
C ASP A 110 7.95 -6.10 -5.04
N GLY A 111 7.67 -4.82 -5.18
CA GLY A 111 6.34 -4.25 -5.15
C GLY A 111 5.36 -4.89 -6.14
N HIS A 112 5.85 -5.27 -7.30
CA HIS A 112 5.05 -5.94 -8.34
C HIS A 112 4.56 -7.35 -7.96
N TYR A 113 5.07 -7.94 -6.87
CA TYR A 113 4.56 -9.18 -6.26
C TYR A 113 3.51 -8.95 -5.18
N SER A 114 3.15 -7.71 -4.92
CA SER A 114 2.18 -7.31 -3.89
C SER A 114 0.87 -6.89 -4.54
N GLN A 115 -0.21 -7.60 -4.21
CA GLN A 115 -1.55 -7.24 -4.68
C GLN A 115 -2.16 -6.19 -3.76
N ILE A 116 -2.46 -5.02 -4.32
CA ILE A 116 -3.15 -3.95 -3.60
C ILE A 116 -4.64 -3.99 -3.93
N LEU A 117 -5.46 -3.96 -2.90
CA LEU A 117 -6.92 -4.02 -3.00
C LEU A 117 -7.54 -2.81 -2.29
N MET A 118 -8.69 -2.38 -2.79
CA MET A 118 -9.59 -1.48 -2.07
C MET A 118 -10.89 -2.22 -1.80
N ASN A 119 -11.30 -2.28 -0.52
CA ASN A 119 -12.49 -3.02 -0.08
C ASN A 119 -12.55 -4.48 -0.60
N SER A 120 -11.40 -5.16 -0.63
CA SER A 120 -11.23 -6.52 -1.16
C SER A 120 -11.40 -6.66 -2.68
N ARG A 121 -11.33 -5.56 -3.44
CA ARG A 121 -11.43 -5.54 -4.90
C ARG A 121 -10.10 -5.09 -5.52
N PRO A 122 -9.62 -5.80 -6.54
CA PRO A 122 -8.44 -5.35 -7.28
C PRO A 122 -8.84 -4.18 -8.18
N VAL A 123 -8.55 -2.97 -7.75
CA VAL A 123 -8.80 -1.74 -8.53
C VAL A 123 -7.54 -1.15 -9.11
N PHE A 124 -6.38 -1.61 -8.64
CA PHE A 124 -5.10 -1.17 -9.16
C PHE A 124 -4.78 -1.93 -10.44
N SER A 125 -4.54 -1.17 -11.49
CA SER A 125 -4.11 -1.68 -12.79
C SER A 125 -2.61 -1.89 -12.86
N ALA A 126 -2.16 -2.37 -14.01
CA ALA A 126 -0.75 -2.39 -14.35
C ALA A 126 -0.09 -1.00 -14.25
N LEU A 127 -0.83 0.08 -14.58
CA LEU A 127 -0.34 1.47 -14.56
C LEU A 127 -0.24 2.07 -13.16
N THR A 128 -1.15 1.72 -12.24
CA THR A 128 -1.24 2.37 -10.93
C THR A 128 -0.52 1.60 -9.82
N GLY A 129 0.12 0.49 -10.14
CA GLY A 129 0.91 -0.29 -9.19
C GLY A 129 2.13 0.46 -8.66
N VAL A 130 2.64 1.41 -9.41
CA VAL A 130 3.84 2.20 -9.14
C VAL A 130 3.54 3.42 -8.27
N TYR A 131 2.70 4.33 -8.75
CA TYR A 131 2.40 5.58 -8.04
C TYR A 131 1.20 5.48 -7.10
N GLY A 132 0.42 4.42 -7.19
CA GLY A 132 -0.86 4.28 -6.50
C GLY A 132 -0.81 4.36 -4.98
N LEU A 133 0.31 3.99 -4.36
CA LEU A 133 0.47 4.04 -2.90
C LEU A 133 0.42 5.45 -2.32
N GLU A 134 1.03 6.42 -2.99
CA GLU A 134 1.01 7.82 -2.56
C GLU A 134 -0.29 8.55 -2.96
N GLN A 135 -1.04 8.01 -3.93
CA GLN A 135 -2.30 8.58 -4.42
C GLN A 135 -3.50 8.27 -3.51
N ILE A 136 -3.34 7.36 -2.54
CA ILE A 136 -4.38 7.01 -1.56
C ILE A 136 -4.19 7.81 -0.29
N PRO A 137 -5.07 8.77 0.01
CA PRO A 137 -4.96 9.61 1.18
C PRO A 137 -5.25 8.81 2.47
N ALA A 138 -4.39 8.96 3.48
CA ALA A 138 -4.54 8.24 4.75
C ALA A 138 -5.88 8.55 5.47
N ASN A 139 -6.47 9.71 5.24
CA ASN A 139 -7.71 10.13 5.90
C ASN A 139 -8.96 9.40 5.42
N MET A 140 -8.94 8.72 4.25
CA MET A 140 -10.05 7.87 3.81
C MET A 140 -10.02 6.45 4.40
N ILE A 141 -8.90 6.04 4.97
CA ILE A 141 -8.63 4.66 5.40
C ILE A 141 -9.19 4.41 6.80
N ASP A 142 -10.04 3.38 6.96
CA ASP A 142 -10.46 2.84 8.26
C ASP A 142 -9.36 1.94 8.84
N ARG A 143 -8.90 0.97 8.02
CA ARG A 143 -7.79 0.08 8.34
C ARG A 143 -7.12 -0.48 7.10
N ILE A 144 -5.91 -0.94 7.26
CA ILE A 144 -5.15 -1.69 6.25
C ILE A 144 -4.96 -3.10 6.79
N GLU A 145 -5.31 -4.09 5.98
CA GLU A 145 -5.12 -5.50 6.28
C GLU A 145 -4.00 -6.05 5.39
N VAL A 146 -2.92 -6.55 5.99
CA VAL A 146 -1.79 -7.14 5.28
C VAL A 146 -1.76 -8.64 5.50
N MET A 147 -1.93 -9.41 4.44
CA MET A 147 -1.76 -10.85 4.41
C MET A 147 -0.49 -11.18 3.62
N ARG A 148 0.49 -11.79 4.27
CA ARG A 148 1.77 -12.17 3.66
C ARG A 148 1.73 -13.55 3.05
N GLY A 149 2.58 -13.78 2.03
CA GLY A 149 2.59 -15.01 1.24
C GLY A 149 1.53 -15.02 0.15
N GLY A 150 1.45 -16.09 -0.64
CA GLY A 150 0.59 -16.18 -1.81
C GLY A 150 -0.89 -15.94 -1.51
N GLY A 151 -1.50 -14.95 -2.16
CA GLY A 151 -2.90 -14.58 -2.03
C GLY A 151 -3.76 -14.90 -3.26
N SER A 152 -3.15 -15.49 -4.32
CA SER A 152 -3.82 -15.66 -5.61
C SER A 152 -5.06 -16.55 -5.56
N ALA A 153 -5.17 -17.45 -4.58
CA ALA A 153 -6.36 -18.27 -4.36
C ALA A 153 -7.63 -17.45 -4.04
N LEU A 154 -7.48 -16.19 -3.63
CA LEU A 154 -8.61 -15.29 -3.38
C LEU A 154 -8.66 -14.11 -4.34
N PHE A 155 -7.48 -13.57 -4.68
CA PHE A 155 -7.37 -12.25 -5.29
C PHE A 155 -6.76 -12.29 -6.70
N GLY A 156 -6.33 -13.47 -7.19
CA GLY A 156 -5.83 -13.66 -8.55
C GLY A 156 -4.40 -13.22 -8.75
N SER A 157 -4.11 -12.60 -9.89
CA SER A 157 -2.76 -12.22 -10.32
C SER A 157 -2.08 -11.24 -9.36
N SER A 158 -0.74 -11.27 -9.34
CA SER A 158 0.14 -10.38 -8.58
C SER A 158 0.16 -10.57 -7.04
N ALA A 159 -0.62 -11.49 -6.49
CA ALA A 159 -0.60 -11.82 -5.06
C ALA A 159 0.43 -12.91 -4.74
N ILE A 160 1.70 -12.68 -5.06
CA ILE A 160 2.82 -13.60 -4.80
C ILE A 160 3.45 -13.34 -3.43
N GLY A 161 3.89 -12.11 -3.17
CA GLY A 161 4.50 -11.68 -1.92
C GLY A 161 3.48 -11.49 -0.80
N GLY A 162 2.30 -11.03 -1.18
CA GLY A 162 1.21 -10.78 -0.26
C GLY A 162 0.08 -9.95 -0.85
N THR A 163 -0.85 -9.61 0.02
CA THR A 163 -2.01 -8.77 -0.31
C THR A 163 -2.13 -7.66 0.72
N ILE A 164 -2.27 -6.43 0.25
CA ILE A 164 -2.56 -5.24 1.04
C ILE A 164 -3.98 -4.81 0.72
N ASN A 165 -4.88 -4.95 1.66
CA ASN A 165 -6.28 -4.61 1.49
C ASN A 165 -6.63 -3.36 2.29
N ILE A 166 -7.02 -2.32 1.59
CA ILE A 166 -7.40 -1.03 2.14
C ILE A 166 -8.90 -1.04 2.35
N ILE A 167 -9.32 -0.95 3.60
CA ILE A 167 -10.72 -0.80 3.96
C ILE A 167 -11.01 0.66 4.18
N THR A 168 -11.91 1.22 3.39
CA THR A 168 -12.30 2.63 3.47
C THR A 168 -13.29 2.87 4.60
N LYS A 169 -13.31 4.10 5.13
CA LYS A 169 -14.23 4.47 6.21
C LYS A 169 -15.68 4.42 5.76
N ASP A 170 -16.49 3.73 6.54
CA ASP A 170 -17.94 3.78 6.44
C ASP A 170 -18.50 4.92 7.33
N PRO A 171 -19.55 5.62 6.91
CA PRO A 171 -20.25 6.54 7.79
C PRO A 171 -20.93 5.77 8.93
N ARG A 172 -20.54 6.07 10.18
CA ARG A 172 -21.08 5.41 11.39
C ARG A 172 -21.71 6.37 12.36
N GLU A 173 -21.25 7.63 12.35
CA GLU A 173 -21.69 8.70 13.25
C GLU A 173 -21.60 10.05 12.54
N ASN A 174 -22.30 11.05 13.08
CA ASN A 174 -22.20 12.41 12.59
C ASN A 174 -20.90 13.02 13.11
N SER A 175 -20.01 13.40 12.21
CA SER A 175 -18.71 13.97 12.57
C SER A 175 -18.16 14.80 11.42
N ALA A 176 -17.30 15.75 11.76
CA ALA A 176 -16.49 16.46 10.77
C ALA A 176 -15.10 16.72 11.33
N LYS A 177 -14.09 16.62 10.47
CA LYS A 177 -12.69 16.91 10.81
C LYS A 177 -12.00 17.59 9.64
N ILE A 178 -11.32 18.70 9.93
CA ILE A 178 -10.39 19.34 9.00
C ILE A 178 -9.02 19.37 9.67
N SER A 179 -7.97 19.08 8.90
CA SER A 179 -6.60 19.11 9.40
C SER A 179 -5.69 19.78 8.39
N HIS A 180 -4.68 20.48 8.89
CA HIS A 180 -3.60 21.04 8.09
C HIS A 180 -2.27 20.69 8.74
N THR A 181 -1.33 20.21 7.94
CA THR A 181 0.04 19.87 8.35
C THR A 181 1.02 20.56 7.43
N LEU A 182 2.00 21.23 8.02
CA LEU A 182 3.12 21.86 7.34
C LEU A 182 4.40 21.18 7.77
N THR A 183 5.19 20.72 6.81
CA THR A 183 6.50 20.09 7.04
C THR A 183 7.58 20.89 6.30
N SER A 184 8.63 21.28 7.00
CA SER A 184 9.85 21.84 6.42
C SER A 184 10.86 20.73 6.19
N ILE A 185 11.31 20.57 4.96
CA ILE A 185 12.23 19.50 4.52
C ILE A 185 13.65 20.03 4.51
N GLY A 186 14.50 19.48 5.39
CA GLY A 186 15.90 19.86 5.47
C GLY A 186 16.14 21.37 5.70
N PRO A 187 17.32 21.87 5.36
CA PRO A 187 17.69 23.27 5.53
C PRO A 187 17.32 24.18 4.34
N SER A 188 16.90 23.63 3.20
CA SER A 188 16.70 24.38 1.94
C SER A 188 15.46 25.28 1.92
N GLY A 189 14.54 25.13 2.89
CA GLY A 189 13.27 25.85 2.92
C GLY A 189 12.17 25.19 2.09
N SER A 190 12.39 24.01 1.51
CA SER A 190 11.34 23.22 0.84
C SER A 190 10.23 22.83 1.81
N LEU A 191 8.99 22.94 1.39
CA LEU A 191 7.81 22.72 2.22
C LEU A 191 6.94 21.59 1.67
N ASP A 192 6.31 20.85 2.57
CA ASP A 192 5.20 19.94 2.27
C ASP A 192 3.97 20.38 3.05
N ASN A 193 2.94 20.79 2.33
CA ASN A 193 1.67 21.26 2.86
C ASN A 193 0.60 20.22 2.60
N ASN A 194 -0.06 19.72 3.63
CA ASN A 194 -1.13 18.73 3.52
C ASN A 194 -2.38 19.18 4.26
N THR A 195 -3.46 19.37 3.54
CA THR A 195 -4.78 19.72 4.10
C THR A 195 -5.76 18.59 3.83
N THR A 196 -6.44 18.11 4.86
CA THR A 196 -7.43 17.03 4.75
C THR A 196 -8.78 17.44 5.32
N LEU A 197 -9.84 16.88 4.74
CA LEU A 197 -11.23 17.04 5.18
C LEU A 197 -11.89 15.67 5.29
N ASN A 198 -12.60 15.44 6.39
CA ASN A 198 -13.51 14.32 6.56
C ASN A 198 -14.85 14.85 7.09
N ALA A 199 -15.97 14.37 6.55
CA ALA A 199 -17.31 14.65 7.06
C ALA A 199 -18.17 13.40 6.94
N SER A 200 -18.89 13.06 7.98
CA SER A 200 -19.77 11.89 8.03
C SER A 200 -21.14 12.31 8.55
N VAL A 201 -22.18 11.83 7.87
CA VAL A 201 -23.56 12.05 8.28
C VAL A 201 -24.30 10.72 8.17
N VAL A 202 -25.03 10.35 9.20
CA VAL A 202 -25.85 9.14 9.27
C VAL A 202 -27.24 9.53 9.75
N THR A 203 -28.26 8.92 9.15
CA THR A 203 -29.65 9.11 9.57
C THR A 203 -29.90 8.47 10.94
N ASP A 204 -30.79 9.05 11.76
CA ASP A 204 -31.12 8.56 13.13
C ASP A 204 -31.56 7.09 13.18
N ASN A 205 -32.06 6.54 12.07
CA ASN A 205 -32.51 5.15 11.97
C ASN A 205 -31.48 4.23 11.33
N ASP A 206 -30.23 4.68 11.13
CA ASP A 206 -29.12 3.96 10.49
C ASP A 206 -29.45 3.37 9.11
N LYS A 207 -30.45 3.94 8.39
CA LYS A 207 -30.82 3.46 7.06
C LYS A 207 -29.98 4.01 5.94
N ALA A 208 -29.42 5.20 6.11
CA ALA A 208 -28.54 5.82 5.12
C ALA A 208 -27.43 6.62 5.79
N GLY A 209 -26.32 6.69 5.12
CA GLY A 209 -25.19 7.54 5.57
C GLY A 209 -24.30 7.92 4.41
N ILE A 210 -23.56 9.01 4.58
CA ILE A 210 -22.54 9.48 3.65
C ILE A 210 -21.29 9.90 4.41
N PHE A 211 -20.14 9.45 3.93
CA PHE A 211 -18.83 9.90 4.33
C PHE A 211 -18.16 10.61 3.16
N ILE A 212 -17.74 11.84 3.35
CA ILE A 212 -17.03 12.67 2.37
C ILE A 212 -15.62 12.87 2.87
N TYR A 213 -14.64 12.72 2.00
CA TYR A 213 -13.24 12.96 2.31
C TYR A 213 -12.56 13.76 1.21
N GLY A 214 -11.56 14.52 1.60
CA GLY A 214 -10.76 15.29 0.67
C GLY A 214 -9.34 15.47 1.17
N GLN A 215 -8.40 15.63 0.23
CA GLN A 215 -7.01 15.97 0.48
C GLN A 215 -6.52 16.96 -0.56
N SER A 216 -5.71 17.92 -0.13
CA SER A 216 -4.91 18.78 -0.98
C SER A 216 -3.50 18.81 -0.42
N ARG A 217 -2.55 18.22 -1.15
CA ARG A 217 -1.14 18.17 -0.77
C ARG A 217 -0.30 18.87 -1.82
N TYR A 218 0.66 19.65 -1.37
CA TYR A 218 1.66 20.30 -2.19
C TYR A 218 3.02 20.15 -1.50
N ARG A 219 3.97 19.51 -2.17
CA ARG A 219 5.35 19.35 -1.72
C ARG A 219 6.28 19.97 -2.77
N ASP A 220 7.19 20.84 -2.32
CA ASP A 220 8.25 21.37 -3.17
C ASP A 220 9.24 20.26 -3.54
N GLY A 221 9.91 20.40 -4.68
CA GLY A 221 11.08 19.59 -5.01
C GLY A 221 12.21 19.86 -4.01
N TYR A 222 13.01 18.84 -3.74
CA TYR A 222 14.15 18.95 -2.84
C TYR A 222 15.41 18.42 -3.51
N ASP A 223 16.38 19.30 -3.68
CA ASP A 223 17.73 19.02 -4.13
C ASP A 223 18.59 18.81 -2.88
N HIS A 224 19.14 17.61 -2.74
CA HIS A 224 19.82 17.17 -1.54
C HIS A 224 21.28 17.53 -1.51
N ASN A 225 21.95 17.44 -2.65
CA ASN A 225 23.39 17.63 -2.80
C ASN A 225 23.76 19.02 -3.35
N GLY A 226 22.77 19.82 -3.78
CA GLY A 226 22.96 21.19 -4.27
C GLY A 226 23.46 21.28 -5.70
N ASP A 227 23.25 20.27 -6.53
CA ASP A 227 23.70 20.20 -7.91
C ASP A 227 22.68 20.79 -8.92
N GLY A 228 21.51 21.21 -8.45
CA GLY A 228 20.41 21.74 -9.25
C GLY A 228 19.40 20.70 -9.72
N PHE A 229 19.59 19.43 -9.39
CA PHE A 229 18.68 18.33 -9.71
C PHE A 229 18.05 17.77 -8.44
N THR A 230 16.77 17.45 -8.50
CA THR A 230 16.05 16.96 -7.31
C THR A 230 16.29 15.49 -7.03
N GLU A 231 16.41 15.11 -5.74
CA GLU A 231 16.28 13.74 -5.23
C GLU A 231 14.87 13.45 -4.72
N ILE A 232 14.10 14.49 -4.42
CA ILE A 232 12.68 14.36 -4.07
C ILE A 232 11.86 15.21 -5.04
N ALA A 233 11.02 14.57 -5.82
CA ALA A 233 10.19 15.23 -6.82
C ALA A 233 9.17 16.19 -6.19
N GLN A 234 8.87 17.29 -6.89
CA GLN A 234 7.72 18.14 -6.59
C GLN A 234 6.43 17.33 -6.75
N LEU A 235 5.47 17.51 -5.82
CA LEU A 235 4.19 16.81 -5.80
C LEU A 235 3.03 17.78 -5.57
N LYS A 236 1.99 17.68 -6.40
CA LYS A 236 0.69 18.36 -6.19
C LYS A 236 -0.41 17.30 -6.32
N THR A 237 -1.09 16.96 -5.22
CA THR A 237 -2.16 15.98 -5.23
C THR A 237 -3.44 16.59 -4.67
N GLN A 238 -4.55 16.37 -5.38
CA GLN A 238 -5.89 16.77 -4.95
C GLN A 238 -6.82 15.58 -5.08
N THR A 239 -7.39 15.14 -3.97
CA THR A 239 -8.37 14.05 -3.92
C THR A 239 -9.66 14.54 -3.31
N LEU A 240 -10.78 14.15 -3.91
CA LEU A 240 -12.12 14.32 -3.36
C LEU A 240 -12.91 13.05 -3.59
N GLY A 241 -13.52 12.53 -2.54
CA GLY A 241 -14.31 11.32 -2.63
C GLY A 241 -15.46 11.27 -1.64
N ALA A 242 -16.38 10.33 -1.89
CA ALA A 242 -17.51 10.06 -1.02
C ALA A 242 -17.83 8.56 -1.03
N ARG A 243 -18.20 8.04 0.12
CA ARG A 243 -18.77 6.71 0.32
C ARG A 243 -20.14 6.84 0.98
N THR A 244 -21.13 6.20 0.40
CA THR A 244 -22.50 6.23 0.90
C THR A 244 -23.04 4.82 1.04
N PHE A 245 -23.98 4.62 1.96
CA PHE A 245 -24.78 3.43 2.02
C PHE A 245 -26.27 3.75 2.14
N LEU A 246 -27.08 2.82 1.64
CA LEU A 246 -28.52 2.81 1.78
C LEU A 246 -28.97 1.39 2.12
N ARG A 247 -29.64 1.19 3.26
CA ARG A 247 -30.35 -0.04 3.56
C ARG A 247 -31.69 -0.03 2.80
N THR A 248 -31.73 -0.74 1.68
CA THR A 248 -32.90 -0.79 0.81
C THR A 248 -34.04 -1.59 1.45
N THR A 249 -33.67 -2.60 2.25
CA THR A 249 -34.56 -3.35 3.14
C THR A 249 -33.84 -3.63 4.47
N GLU A 250 -34.46 -4.31 5.40
CA GLU A 250 -33.82 -4.75 6.66
C GLU A 250 -32.70 -5.78 6.40
N ASP A 251 -32.78 -6.50 5.28
CA ASP A 251 -31.87 -7.58 4.91
C ASP A 251 -31.05 -7.25 3.66
N SER A 252 -30.93 -5.97 3.30
CA SER A 252 -30.11 -5.59 2.16
C SER A 252 -29.52 -4.18 2.30
N ARG A 253 -28.33 -4.04 1.74
CA ARG A 253 -27.55 -2.79 1.78
C ARG A 253 -26.91 -2.51 0.42
N LEU A 254 -27.15 -1.32 -0.12
CA LEU A 254 -26.42 -0.76 -1.25
C LEU A 254 -25.31 0.14 -0.71
N SER A 255 -24.10 -0.08 -1.15
CA SER A 255 -22.94 0.80 -0.88
C SER A 255 -22.40 1.32 -2.20
N VAL A 256 -22.09 2.62 -2.26
CA VAL A 256 -21.51 3.28 -3.41
C VAL A 256 -20.35 4.13 -2.94
N GLU A 257 -19.22 4.00 -3.61
CA GLU A 257 -18.03 4.83 -3.40
C GLU A 257 -17.58 5.44 -4.71
N TYR A 258 -17.13 6.69 -4.67
CA TYR A 258 -16.51 7.36 -5.79
C TYR A 258 -15.45 8.32 -5.29
N HIS A 259 -14.31 8.36 -5.98
CA HIS A 259 -13.33 9.43 -5.80
C HIS A 259 -12.67 9.83 -7.12
N ASN A 260 -12.19 11.05 -7.11
CA ASN A 260 -11.31 11.59 -8.15
C ASN A 260 -10.00 12.02 -7.47
N THR A 261 -8.88 11.64 -8.07
CA THR A 261 -7.55 12.10 -7.70
C THR A 261 -6.88 12.75 -8.92
N HIS A 262 -6.45 13.97 -8.73
CA HIS A 262 -5.58 14.68 -9.68
C HIS A 262 -4.20 14.82 -9.05
N GLU A 263 -3.17 14.31 -9.73
CA GLU A 263 -1.78 14.37 -9.27
C GLU A 263 -0.91 14.96 -10.38
N TYR A 264 -0.04 15.87 -9.99
CA TYR A 264 1.09 16.35 -10.78
C TYR A 264 2.37 16.08 -10.02
N ARG A 265 3.36 15.50 -10.70
CA ARG A 265 4.68 15.18 -10.15
C ARG A 265 5.75 15.60 -11.14
N ARG A 266 6.82 16.21 -10.65
CA ARG A 266 7.93 16.71 -11.48
C ARG A 266 9.23 16.62 -10.73
N GLY A 267 10.23 15.96 -11.31
CA GLY A 267 11.61 15.93 -10.81
C GLY A 267 12.61 16.15 -11.93
N GLY A 268 13.89 16.23 -11.56
CA GLY A 268 14.99 16.65 -12.40
C GLY A 268 15.41 18.07 -12.11
N ASP A 269 15.83 18.81 -13.13
CA ASP A 269 16.22 20.21 -13.03
C ASP A 269 15.15 21.15 -13.62
N GLN A 270 15.35 22.47 -13.45
CA GLN A 270 14.51 23.54 -13.99
C GLN A 270 12.99 23.30 -13.78
N LEU A 271 12.59 23.05 -12.52
CA LEU A 271 11.20 22.67 -12.19
C LEU A 271 10.12 23.67 -12.61
N ASP A 272 10.47 24.93 -12.77
CA ASP A 272 9.56 26.02 -13.15
C ASP A 272 9.40 26.18 -14.68
N GLU A 273 10.27 25.51 -15.45
CA GLU A 273 10.26 25.56 -16.92
C GLU A 273 9.55 24.34 -17.52
N PRO A 274 9.09 24.40 -18.77
CA PRO A 274 8.59 23.24 -19.50
C PRO A 274 9.60 22.08 -19.49
N PRO A 275 9.18 20.81 -19.32
CA PRO A 275 10.11 19.71 -19.12
C PRO A 275 11.11 19.47 -20.26
N HIS A 276 10.75 19.82 -21.50
CA HIS A 276 11.64 19.72 -22.66
C HIS A 276 12.71 20.84 -22.73
N LEU A 277 12.79 21.73 -21.75
CA LEU A 277 13.86 22.72 -21.60
C LEU A 277 14.85 22.33 -20.49
N ALA A 278 14.62 21.21 -19.83
CA ALA A 278 15.46 20.68 -18.76
C ALA A 278 16.49 19.68 -19.30
N MET A 279 17.61 19.55 -18.62
CA MET A 279 18.62 18.53 -18.93
C MET A 279 18.14 17.14 -18.54
N ILE A 280 17.41 17.02 -17.41
CA ILE A 280 16.64 15.84 -17.05
C ILE A 280 15.27 16.29 -16.56
N ALA A 281 14.22 15.66 -17.09
CA ALA A 281 12.89 15.84 -16.59
C ALA A 281 12.10 14.54 -16.58
N GLU A 282 11.57 14.22 -15.42
CA GLU A 282 10.52 13.23 -15.29
C GLU A 282 9.26 13.91 -14.74
N GLN A 283 8.23 13.99 -15.56
CA GLN A 283 6.98 14.65 -15.22
C GLN A 283 5.80 13.74 -15.53
N VAL A 284 4.88 13.63 -14.59
CA VAL A 284 3.61 12.93 -14.79
C VAL A 284 2.44 13.77 -14.27
N GLU A 285 1.35 13.74 -15.01
CA GLU A 285 0.06 14.32 -14.61
C GLU A 285 -1.00 13.23 -14.71
N HIS A 286 -1.51 12.77 -13.57
CA HIS A 286 -2.55 11.76 -13.47
C HIS A 286 -3.91 12.40 -13.22
N ASN A 287 -4.95 11.90 -13.90
CA ASN A 287 -6.34 12.12 -13.53
C ASN A 287 -7.03 10.76 -13.38
N ILE A 288 -7.38 10.43 -12.15
CA ILE A 288 -7.90 9.12 -11.76
C ILE A 288 -9.34 9.26 -11.30
N HIS A 289 -10.22 8.44 -11.86
CA HIS A 289 -11.59 8.29 -11.43
C HIS A 289 -11.79 6.84 -10.98
N ALA A 290 -12.15 6.64 -9.72
CA ALA A 290 -12.46 5.32 -9.19
C ALA A 290 -13.88 5.29 -8.63
N ALA A 291 -14.59 4.20 -8.88
CA ALA A 291 -15.95 3.98 -8.41
C ALA A 291 -16.14 2.51 -8.01
N GLU A 292 -16.90 2.29 -6.95
CA GLU A 292 -17.33 0.98 -6.49
C GLU A 292 -18.82 1.00 -6.15
N VAL A 293 -19.52 -0.05 -6.55
CA VAL A 293 -20.91 -0.31 -6.16
C VAL A 293 -20.97 -1.74 -5.63
N THR A 294 -21.50 -1.90 -4.42
CA THR A 294 -21.72 -3.21 -3.81
C THR A 294 -23.16 -3.29 -3.30
N TYR A 295 -23.83 -4.38 -3.63
CA TYR A 295 -25.15 -4.71 -3.11
C TYR A 295 -25.08 -6.01 -2.33
N ASP A 296 -25.25 -5.89 -1.02
CA ASP A 296 -25.24 -6.99 -0.06
C ASP A 296 -26.66 -7.39 0.31
N ILE A 297 -26.94 -8.69 0.30
CA ILE A 297 -28.24 -9.30 0.61
C ILE A 297 -28.02 -10.42 1.63
N TRP A 298 -28.82 -10.45 2.68
CA TRP A 298 -28.86 -11.50 3.71
C TRP A 298 -30.21 -12.23 3.67
N PRO A 299 -30.45 -13.15 2.68
CA PRO A 299 -31.70 -13.87 2.58
C PRO A 299 -31.85 -14.88 3.72
N ARG A 300 -33.12 -15.22 4.03
CA ARG A 300 -33.48 -16.32 4.92
C ARG A 300 -32.78 -16.32 6.28
N ASP A 301 -33.35 -15.66 7.26
CA ASP A 301 -32.87 -15.60 8.65
C ASP A 301 -31.43 -15.09 8.80
N ARG A 302 -30.94 -14.35 7.81
CA ARG A 302 -29.58 -13.76 7.78
C ARG A 302 -28.45 -14.79 7.89
N ARG A 303 -28.68 -16.02 7.49
CA ARG A 303 -27.65 -17.07 7.46
C ARG A 303 -26.79 -16.94 6.21
N ASP A 304 -27.43 -16.80 5.05
CA ASP A 304 -26.72 -16.60 3.79
C ASP A 304 -26.33 -15.13 3.62
N HIS A 305 -25.21 -14.89 2.95
CA HIS A 305 -24.80 -13.57 2.50
C HIS A 305 -24.46 -13.64 1.01
N VAL A 306 -25.12 -12.84 0.20
CA VAL A 306 -24.84 -12.68 -1.22
C VAL A 306 -24.40 -11.25 -1.46
N SER A 307 -23.21 -11.09 -2.04
CA SER A 307 -22.66 -9.79 -2.44
C SER A 307 -22.55 -9.74 -3.96
N VAL A 308 -23.12 -8.72 -4.58
CA VAL A 308 -22.94 -8.40 -6.01
C VAL A 308 -22.20 -7.08 -6.08
N PHE A 309 -21.12 -7.03 -6.84
CA PHE A 309 -20.28 -5.84 -6.87
C PHE A 309 -19.77 -5.51 -8.27
N SER A 310 -19.46 -4.25 -8.47
CA SER A 310 -18.67 -3.75 -9.58
C SER A 310 -17.75 -2.64 -9.09
N ALA A 311 -16.49 -2.68 -9.48
CA ALA A 311 -15.50 -1.65 -9.21
C ALA A 311 -14.83 -1.26 -10.52
N MET A 312 -14.53 0.02 -10.69
CA MET A 312 -13.82 0.53 -11.87
C MET A 312 -12.80 1.59 -11.46
N GLN A 313 -11.71 1.64 -12.21
CA GLN A 313 -10.75 2.74 -12.17
C GLN A 313 -10.38 3.14 -13.59
N ALA A 314 -10.49 4.43 -13.89
CA ALA A 314 -10.08 5.02 -15.15
C ALA A 314 -8.98 6.04 -14.88
N THR A 315 -7.81 5.83 -15.47
CA THR A 315 -6.64 6.69 -15.31
C THR A 315 -6.25 7.29 -16.66
N LYS A 316 -6.05 8.59 -16.68
CA LYS A 316 -5.40 9.29 -17.79
C LYS A 316 -4.10 9.88 -17.26
N ARG A 317 -2.99 9.56 -17.93
CA ARG A 317 -1.67 10.10 -17.63
C ARG A 317 -1.16 10.90 -18.83
N LYS A 318 -0.59 12.06 -18.55
CA LYS A 318 0.36 12.72 -19.43
C LYS A 318 1.74 12.54 -18.79
N SER A 319 2.73 12.18 -19.57
CA SER A 319 4.08 11.96 -19.11
C SER A 319 5.08 12.71 -19.96
N TYR A 320 6.22 12.98 -19.37
CA TYR A 320 7.44 13.36 -20.03
C TYR A 320 8.57 12.64 -19.31
N TYR A 321 9.33 11.83 -20.04
CA TYR A 321 10.52 11.14 -19.56
C TYR A 321 11.64 11.43 -20.53
N GLY A 322 12.39 12.51 -20.29
CA GLY A 322 13.36 13.01 -21.24
C GLY A 322 14.63 13.56 -20.60
N SER A 323 15.73 13.49 -21.38
CA SER A 323 17.01 14.13 -21.13
C SER A 323 17.41 15.03 -22.30
N ASP A 324 18.44 15.86 -22.08
CA ASP A 324 19.06 16.69 -23.11
C ASP A 324 18.07 17.59 -23.89
N MET A 325 17.05 18.11 -23.19
CA MET A 325 16.04 18.99 -23.74
C MET A 325 15.24 18.35 -24.91
N ASP A 326 14.93 17.08 -24.83
CA ASP A 326 14.30 16.30 -25.90
C ASP A 326 12.80 16.65 -26.06
N PRO A 327 12.36 17.24 -27.18
CA PRO A 327 10.95 17.55 -27.42
C PRO A 327 10.09 16.33 -27.73
N ASP A 328 10.69 15.18 -28.01
CA ASP A 328 10.02 13.95 -28.42
C ASP A 328 9.59 13.05 -27.26
N ALA A 329 10.00 13.40 -26.02
CA ALA A 329 9.78 12.59 -24.81
C ALA A 329 8.36 12.68 -24.22
N TYR A 330 7.42 13.36 -24.87
CA TYR A 330 6.04 13.46 -24.39
C TYR A 330 5.22 12.22 -24.66
N GLY A 331 4.66 11.66 -23.59
CA GLY A 331 3.80 10.49 -23.63
C GLY A 331 2.37 10.75 -23.13
N ARG A 332 1.48 9.82 -23.45
CA ARG A 332 0.10 9.79 -22.96
C ARG A 332 -0.32 8.35 -22.73
N THR A 333 -0.89 8.10 -21.57
CA THR A 333 -1.43 6.78 -21.21
C THR A 333 -2.90 6.92 -20.88
N SER A 334 -3.70 5.96 -21.32
CA SER A 334 -5.05 5.73 -20.83
C SER A 334 -5.20 4.31 -20.35
N ASP A 335 -5.72 4.15 -19.15
CA ASP A 335 -5.91 2.85 -18.52
C ASP A 335 -7.32 2.76 -17.92
N LEU A 336 -8.00 1.64 -18.17
CA LEU A 336 -9.31 1.35 -17.63
C LEU A 336 -9.30 -0.06 -17.04
N VAL A 337 -9.58 -0.16 -15.75
CA VAL A 337 -9.83 -1.42 -15.06
C VAL A 337 -11.29 -1.49 -14.67
N VAL A 338 -11.93 -2.61 -14.93
CA VAL A 338 -13.28 -2.93 -14.46
C VAL A 338 -13.27 -4.32 -13.88
N THR A 339 -13.74 -4.46 -12.64
CA THR A 339 -13.94 -5.75 -12.00
C THR A 339 -15.39 -5.86 -11.57
N ALA A 340 -16.06 -6.95 -11.90
CA ALA A 340 -17.44 -7.22 -11.48
C ALA A 340 -17.54 -8.67 -11.04
N GLY A 341 -18.44 -8.95 -10.10
CA GLY A 341 -18.60 -10.31 -9.63
C GLY A 341 -19.70 -10.49 -8.63
N THR A 342 -19.85 -11.73 -8.22
CA THR A 342 -20.76 -12.14 -7.15
C THR A 342 -20.06 -13.09 -6.21
N GLN A 343 -20.42 -12.99 -4.93
CA GLN A 343 -19.94 -13.88 -3.89
C GLN A 343 -21.13 -14.37 -3.08
N TRP A 344 -21.12 -15.64 -2.77
CA TRP A 344 -22.08 -16.27 -1.86
C TRP A 344 -21.32 -16.88 -0.68
N THR A 345 -21.76 -16.54 0.52
CA THR A 345 -21.24 -17.09 1.78
C THR A 345 -22.38 -17.83 2.47
N HIS A 346 -22.14 -19.10 2.81
CA HIS A 346 -23.13 -20.00 3.42
C HIS A 346 -22.57 -20.70 4.65
N PRO A 347 -23.11 -20.47 5.85
CA PRO A 347 -22.73 -21.21 7.05
C PRO A 347 -23.36 -22.60 7.04
N ILE A 348 -22.55 -23.63 7.19
CA ILE A 348 -22.95 -25.03 7.29
C ILE A 348 -22.85 -25.44 8.75
N THR A 349 -23.96 -25.85 9.37
CA THR A 349 -24.00 -26.19 10.79
C THR A 349 -23.08 -27.34 11.17
N HIS A 350 -23.00 -28.37 10.30
CA HIS A 350 -22.10 -29.51 10.44
C HIS A 350 -21.53 -29.90 9.08
N PHE A 351 -20.23 -29.72 8.93
CA PHE A 351 -19.46 -30.26 7.82
C PHE A 351 -18.38 -31.17 8.38
N LEU A 352 -18.47 -32.46 8.07
CA LEU A 352 -17.65 -33.52 8.65
C LEU A 352 -17.81 -33.59 10.19
N PHE A 353 -17.01 -32.89 10.95
CA PHE A 353 -16.93 -32.95 12.41
C PHE A 353 -17.10 -31.61 13.14
N MET A 354 -17.29 -30.51 12.41
CA MET A 354 -17.47 -29.17 12.99
C MET A 354 -18.27 -28.21 12.08
N PRO A 355 -18.75 -27.08 12.61
CA PRO A 355 -19.36 -26.04 11.79
C PRO A 355 -18.38 -25.52 10.74
N SER A 356 -18.87 -25.11 9.57
CA SER A 356 -18.06 -24.53 8.54
C SER A 356 -18.76 -23.36 7.83
N GLU A 357 -17.99 -22.61 7.09
CA GLU A 357 -18.46 -21.55 6.21
C GLU A 357 -17.95 -21.82 4.80
N LEU A 358 -18.88 -21.93 3.86
CA LEU A 358 -18.58 -22.08 2.45
C LEU A 358 -18.64 -20.71 1.77
N VAL A 359 -17.58 -20.34 1.06
CA VAL A 359 -17.53 -19.14 0.25
C VAL A 359 -17.28 -19.53 -1.20
N ALA A 360 -18.18 -19.12 -2.08
CA ALA A 360 -18.08 -19.32 -3.53
C ALA A 360 -18.24 -17.98 -4.25
N GLY A 361 -17.53 -17.79 -5.35
CA GLY A 361 -17.69 -16.56 -6.13
C GLY A 361 -17.26 -16.70 -7.57
N LEU A 362 -17.80 -15.80 -8.38
CA LEU A 362 -17.44 -15.61 -9.77
C LEU A 362 -17.03 -14.15 -9.96
N GLU A 363 -15.96 -13.95 -10.68
CA GLU A 363 -15.43 -12.61 -10.96
C GLU A 363 -15.05 -12.51 -12.44
N TYR A 364 -15.27 -11.34 -13.01
CA TYR A 364 -14.74 -10.93 -14.30
C TYR A 364 -13.93 -9.66 -14.11
N SER A 365 -12.72 -9.63 -14.65
CA SER A 365 -11.86 -8.45 -14.66
C SER A 365 -11.45 -8.12 -16.09
N TYR A 366 -11.56 -6.86 -16.43
CA TYR A 366 -11.13 -6.28 -17.69
C TYR A 366 -10.13 -5.16 -17.43
N ASN A 367 -9.01 -5.18 -18.16
CA ASN A 367 -8.06 -4.07 -18.19
C ASN A 367 -7.74 -3.71 -19.64
N ARG A 368 -7.82 -2.41 -19.95
CA ARG A 368 -7.39 -1.82 -21.21
C ARG A 368 -6.36 -0.74 -20.94
N LEU A 369 -5.14 -1.00 -21.37
CA LEU A 369 -4.01 -0.07 -21.30
C LEU A 369 -3.64 0.37 -22.72
N HIS A 370 -3.53 1.67 -22.93
CA HIS A 370 -3.00 2.27 -24.16
C HIS A 370 -1.96 3.32 -23.79
N ASP A 371 -0.71 3.06 -24.09
CA ASP A 371 0.44 3.93 -23.81
C ASP A 371 1.12 4.33 -25.09
N VAL A 372 1.34 5.65 -25.27
CA VAL A 372 1.84 6.23 -26.54
C VAL A 372 2.89 7.30 -26.24
N THR A 373 4.06 7.15 -26.84
CA THR A 373 5.11 8.19 -26.94
C THR A 373 5.54 8.28 -28.40
N ILE A 374 4.87 9.18 -29.14
CA ILE A 374 4.97 9.26 -30.61
C ILE A 374 6.41 9.54 -31.03
N GLY A 375 7.11 10.46 -30.35
CA GLY A 375 8.48 10.82 -30.69
C GLY A 375 9.47 9.65 -30.56
N TYR A 376 9.14 8.67 -29.73
CA TYR A 376 9.96 7.44 -29.57
C TYR A 376 9.40 6.25 -30.37
N GLY A 377 8.36 6.45 -31.17
CA GLY A 377 7.72 5.37 -31.91
C GLY A 377 7.02 4.32 -31.03
N HIS A 378 6.78 4.66 -29.76
CA HIS A 378 6.14 3.74 -28.82
C HIS A 378 4.62 3.89 -28.89
N ASP A 379 3.93 2.78 -29.21
CA ASP A 379 2.46 2.67 -29.20
C ASP A 379 2.09 1.26 -28.71
N LEU A 380 1.75 1.14 -27.42
CA LEU A 380 1.38 -0.10 -26.79
C LEU A 380 -0.11 -0.12 -26.46
N LEU A 381 -0.86 -0.98 -27.14
CA LEU A 381 -2.25 -1.28 -26.78
C LEU A 381 -2.37 -2.70 -26.21
N GLN A 382 -2.77 -2.82 -24.97
CA GLN A 382 -2.98 -4.09 -24.29
C GLN A 382 -4.40 -4.20 -23.75
N ASN A 383 -5.07 -5.34 -24.07
CA ASN A 383 -6.37 -5.67 -23.53
C ASN A 383 -6.27 -7.02 -22.80
N VAL A 384 -6.67 -7.03 -21.53
CA VAL A 384 -6.64 -8.22 -20.69
C VAL A 384 -8.05 -8.52 -20.20
N ASN A 385 -8.46 -9.78 -20.33
CA ASN A 385 -9.72 -10.28 -19.80
C ASN A 385 -9.41 -11.48 -18.90
N ILE A 386 -9.99 -11.50 -17.71
CA ILE A 386 -9.83 -12.59 -16.75
C ILE A 386 -11.20 -13.03 -16.26
N PHE A 387 -11.56 -14.30 -16.50
CA PHE A 387 -12.72 -14.96 -15.93
C PHE A 387 -12.24 -15.84 -14.78
N SER A 388 -12.86 -15.70 -13.63
CA SER A 388 -12.42 -16.37 -12.41
C SER A 388 -13.57 -16.99 -11.66
N GLY A 389 -13.33 -18.16 -11.10
CA GLY A 389 -14.21 -18.80 -10.13
C GLY A 389 -13.42 -19.28 -8.93
N TYR A 390 -13.92 -19.08 -7.74
CA TYR A 390 -13.29 -19.57 -6.52
C TYR A 390 -14.27 -20.26 -5.60
N LEU A 391 -13.76 -21.26 -4.89
CA LEU A 391 -14.47 -22.00 -3.89
C LEU A 391 -13.56 -22.25 -2.70
N GLN A 392 -14.08 -22.02 -1.50
CA GLN A 392 -13.36 -22.26 -0.27
C GLN A 392 -14.32 -22.72 0.81
N ASN A 393 -13.87 -23.63 1.66
CA ASN A 393 -14.55 -24.03 2.88
C ASN A 393 -13.66 -23.81 4.08
N GLU A 394 -14.17 -23.14 5.11
CA GLU A 394 -13.50 -22.91 6.37
C GLU A 394 -14.28 -23.61 7.49
N CYS A 395 -13.72 -24.70 8.02
CA CYS A 395 -14.24 -25.36 9.22
C CYS A 395 -13.59 -24.74 10.45
N ARG A 396 -14.37 -24.26 11.42
CA ARG A 396 -13.81 -23.63 12.61
C ARG A 396 -14.61 -23.89 13.88
N ASN A 397 -13.87 -24.00 14.98
CA ASN A 397 -14.36 -23.91 16.35
C ASN A 397 -13.36 -23.11 17.20
N GLU A 398 -13.55 -23.02 18.49
CA GLU A 398 -12.66 -22.27 19.39
C GLU A 398 -11.19 -22.72 19.31
N LYS A 399 -10.93 -24.05 19.19
CA LYS A 399 -9.59 -24.62 19.19
C LYS A 399 -8.98 -24.81 17.82
N TRP A 400 -9.76 -25.23 16.84
CA TRP A 400 -9.28 -25.61 15.51
C TRP A 400 -9.93 -24.76 14.42
N GLY A 401 -9.15 -24.46 13.41
CA GLY A 401 -9.61 -23.90 12.14
C GLY A 401 -8.91 -24.62 10.99
N PHE A 402 -9.67 -25.06 9.99
CA PHE A 402 -9.16 -25.68 8.76
C PHE A 402 -9.78 -24.97 7.58
N LEU A 403 -8.95 -24.45 6.71
CA LEU A 403 -9.38 -23.79 5.51
C LEU A 403 -8.74 -24.49 4.32
N VAL A 404 -9.56 -24.84 3.34
CA VAL A 404 -9.12 -25.34 2.02
C VAL A 404 -9.90 -24.58 0.96
N GLY A 405 -9.21 -24.10 -0.05
CA GLY A 405 -9.81 -23.36 -1.15
C GLY A 405 -8.96 -23.43 -2.41
N ALA A 406 -9.60 -23.12 -3.52
CA ALA A 406 -8.95 -22.98 -4.81
C ALA A 406 -9.64 -21.92 -5.67
N ARG A 407 -8.87 -21.28 -6.52
CA ARG A 407 -9.33 -20.36 -7.57
C ARG A 407 -8.88 -20.88 -8.93
N LEU A 408 -9.75 -20.74 -9.90
CA LEU A 408 -9.48 -21.00 -11.31
C LEU A 408 -9.56 -19.68 -12.06
N ASP A 409 -8.50 -19.30 -12.74
CA ASP A 409 -8.42 -18.09 -13.56
C ASP A 409 -8.20 -18.45 -15.01
N LYS A 410 -9.06 -17.96 -15.92
CA LYS A 410 -8.84 -17.97 -17.35
C LYS A 410 -8.45 -16.57 -17.81
N HIS A 411 -7.15 -16.40 -18.01
CA HIS A 411 -6.54 -15.16 -18.46
C HIS A 411 -6.41 -15.13 -19.98
N SER A 412 -6.70 -13.99 -20.63
CA SER A 412 -6.69 -13.88 -22.10
C SER A 412 -5.30 -14.09 -22.72
N LEU A 413 -4.23 -13.69 -22.02
CA LEU A 413 -2.85 -13.84 -22.49
C LEU A 413 -2.23 -15.21 -22.17
N ILE A 414 -2.94 -16.09 -21.43
CA ILE A 414 -2.41 -17.38 -20.99
C ILE A 414 -3.26 -18.49 -21.59
N LYS A 415 -2.59 -19.44 -22.27
CA LYS A 415 -3.25 -20.52 -22.99
C LYS A 415 -4.07 -21.42 -22.06
N ASN A 416 -3.51 -21.85 -20.95
CA ASN A 416 -4.13 -22.78 -20.02
C ASN A 416 -4.74 -22.05 -18.84
N PRO A 417 -5.88 -22.51 -18.27
CA PRO A 417 -6.37 -21.99 -17.01
C PRO A 417 -5.34 -22.17 -15.88
N ILE A 418 -5.29 -21.22 -14.96
CA ILE A 418 -4.42 -21.25 -13.79
C ILE A 418 -5.23 -21.68 -12.59
N VAL A 419 -4.74 -22.68 -11.87
CA VAL A 419 -5.33 -23.16 -10.62
C VAL A 419 -4.47 -22.70 -9.46
N SER A 420 -5.05 -21.96 -8.53
CA SER A 420 -4.37 -21.44 -7.35
C SER A 420 -4.97 -22.05 -6.07
N PRO A 421 -4.39 -23.16 -5.55
CA PRO A 421 -4.84 -23.76 -4.30
C PRO A 421 -4.28 -23.05 -3.08
N ARG A 422 -5.00 -23.18 -1.95
CA ARG A 422 -4.53 -22.82 -0.61
C ARG A 422 -5.06 -23.75 0.46
N ALA A 423 -4.30 -23.93 1.54
CA ALA A 423 -4.71 -24.68 2.70
C ALA A 423 -4.11 -24.08 3.97
N ASN A 424 -4.92 -23.90 4.99
CA ASN A 424 -4.48 -23.29 6.26
C ASN A 424 -5.00 -24.09 7.42
N ILE A 425 -4.20 -24.19 8.47
CA ILE A 425 -4.55 -24.82 9.74
C ILE A 425 -4.30 -23.83 10.86
N ARG A 426 -5.26 -23.68 11.76
CA ARG A 426 -5.15 -22.92 12.99
C ARG A 426 -5.39 -23.84 14.18
N PHE A 427 -4.58 -23.65 15.22
CA PHE A 427 -4.73 -24.34 16.49
C PHE A 427 -4.58 -23.36 17.67
N ASN A 428 -5.63 -23.22 18.46
CA ASN A 428 -5.70 -22.41 19.66
C ASN A 428 -5.78 -23.34 20.90
N PRO A 429 -4.65 -23.76 21.49
CA PRO A 429 -4.70 -24.60 22.70
C PRO A 429 -5.34 -23.87 23.88
N SER A 430 -5.23 -22.56 23.92
CA SER A 430 -5.79 -21.68 24.94
C SER A 430 -6.20 -20.33 24.36
N ARG A 431 -6.78 -19.47 25.19
CA ARG A 431 -7.02 -18.07 24.82
C ARG A 431 -5.74 -17.25 24.64
N SER A 432 -4.62 -17.72 25.20
CA SER A 432 -3.34 -17.02 25.21
C SER A 432 -2.38 -17.46 24.11
N ALA A 433 -2.71 -18.50 23.33
CA ALA A 433 -1.80 -19.00 22.30
C ALA A 433 -2.58 -19.38 21.03
N ASN A 434 -2.04 -18.99 19.89
CA ASN A 434 -2.59 -19.27 18.58
C ASN A 434 -1.46 -19.68 17.63
N PHE A 435 -1.58 -20.86 17.03
CA PHE A 435 -0.63 -21.38 16.06
C PHE A 435 -1.31 -21.48 14.70
N ARG A 436 -0.59 -21.14 13.63
CA ARG A 436 -1.07 -21.27 12.26
C ARG A 436 -0.01 -21.88 11.36
N LEU A 437 -0.47 -22.70 10.41
CA LEU A 437 0.30 -23.17 9.27
C LEU A 437 -0.46 -22.80 8.02
N SER A 438 0.22 -22.26 7.03
CA SER A 438 -0.38 -21.84 5.79
C SER A 438 0.44 -22.32 4.59
N TYR A 439 -0.26 -22.81 3.59
CA TYR A 439 0.24 -23.06 2.24
C TYR A 439 -0.61 -22.29 1.24
N SER A 440 0.04 -21.62 0.31
CA SER A 440 -0.64 -20.87 -0.74
C SER A 440 0.23 -20.76 -1.98
N THR A 441 -0.43 -20.53 -3.12
CA THR A 441 0.23 -20.27 -4.38
C THR A 441 -0.05 -18.86 -4.86
N GLY A 442 0.85 -18.33 -5.68
CA GLY A 442 0.71 -17.04 -6.33
C GLY A 442 1.15 -17.12 -7.79
N PHE A 443 0.66 -16.21 -8.62
CA PHE A 443 1.14 -16.03 -9.98
C PHE A 443 1.11 -14.54 -10.38
N ARG A 444 1.93 -14.19 -11.38
CA ARG A 444 1.92 -12.90 -12.07
C ARG A 444 1.82 -13.13 -13.58
N SER A 445 0.94 -12.38 -14.22
CA SER A 445 0.63 -12.56 -15.64
C SER A 445 1.73 -11.98 -16.54
N PRO A 446 1.95 -12.55 -17.75
CA PRO A 446 2.89 -12.03 -18.73
C PRO A 446 2.27 -10.84 -19.50
N GLN A 447 2.14 -9.71 -18.86
CA GLN A 447 1.57 -8.48 -19.41
C GLN A 447 2.52 -7.31 -19.18
N ALA A 448 2.33 -6.20 -19.90
CA ALA A 448 3.06 -4.98 -19.63
C ALA A 448 2.57 -4.35 -18.31
N TYR A 449 3.50 -3.80 -17.56
CA TYR A 449 3.28 -3.11 -16.30
C TYR A 449 3.89 -1.72 -16.36
N ASP A 450 3.60 -0.87 -15.39
CA ASP A 450 4.06 0.53 -15.37
C ASP A 450 5.59 0.67 -15.40
N GLU A 451 6.31 -0.27 -14.81
CA GLU A 451 7.76 -0.36 -14.91
C GLU A 451 8.28 -0.55 -16.34
N ASP A 452 7.46 -1.13 -17.24
CA ASP A 452 7.78 -1.26 -18.67
C ASP A 452 7.43 -0.01 -19.48
N LEU A 453 6.55 0.83 -18.93
CA LEU A 453 6.07 2.07 -19.55
C LEU A 453 6.89 3.28 -19.09
N HIS A 454 7.77 3.09 -18.13
CA HIS A 454 8.69 4.09 -17.66
C HIS A 454 9.95 4.02 -18.53
N ILE A 455 10.14 5.04 -19.37
CA ILE A 455 11.34 5.14 -20.18
C ILE A 455 12.48 5.56 -19.26
N ALA A 456 13.33 4.62 -18.93
CA ALA A 456 14.47 4.87 -18.06
C ALA A 456 15.52 5.71 -18.80
N ILE A 457 16.07 6.68 -18.10
CA ILE A 457 17.22 7.47 -18.56
C ILE A 457 18.38 7.11 -17.67
N VAL A 458 19.31 6.36 -18.19
CA VAL A 458 20.53 5.95 -17.51
C VAL A 458 21.73 6.40 -18.36
N GLY A 459 22.62 7.20 -17.78
CA GLY A 459 23.77 7.69 -18.51
C GLY A 459 23.44 8.51 -19.78
N GLY A 460 22.20 9.01 -19.91
CA GLY A 460 21.73 9.75 -21.08
C GLY A 460 21.15 8.89 -22.21
N GLU A 461 21.13 7.55 -22.07
CA GLU A 461 20.52 6.65 -23.07
C GLU A 461 19.03 6.40 -22.79
N ARG A 462 18.25 6.31 -23.88
CA ARG A 462 16.83 5.98 -23.84
C ARG A 462 16.63 4.47 -23.96
N VAL A 463 15.88 3.90 -23.05
CA VAL A 463 15.68 2.45 -22.96
C VAL A 463 14.18 2.13 -23.05
N VAL A 464 13.79 1.31 -24.00
CA VAL A 464 12.40 0.82 -24.20
C VAL A 464 12.31 -0.66 -23.88
N THR A 465 11.30 -1.06 -23.11
CA THR A 465 11.10 -2.46 -22.74
C THR A 465 10.09 -3.14 -23.67
N VAL A 466 10.42 -4.33 -24.17
CA VAL A 466 9.55 -5.24 -24.93
C VAL A 466 9.37 -6.57 -24.22
N LEU A 467 8.27 -7.27 -24.49
CA LEU A 467 8.00 -8.59 -23.91
C LEU A 467 8.46 -9.69 -24.86
N ALA A 468 9.15 -10.71 -24.33
CA ALA A 468 9.51 -11.90 -25.11
C ALA A 468 8.26 -12.62 -25.63
N PRO A 469 8.25 -13.09 -26.89
CA PRO A 469 7.08 -13.75 -27.50
C PRO A 469 6.62 -15.03 -26.78
N ASP A 470 7.52 -15.67 -26.04
CA ASP A 470 7.28 -16.91 -25.28
C ASP A 470 7.20 -16.70 -23.77
N LEU A 471 7.04 -15.45 -23.34
CA LEU A 471 6.94 -15.07 -21.92
C LEU A 471 5.80 -15.81 -21.24
N LYS A 472 6.12 -16.54 -20.16
CA LYS A 472 5.19 -17.30 -19.33
C LYS A 472 4.87 -16.53 -18.06
N GLN A 473 3.76 -16.90 -17.39
CA GLN A 473 3.47 -16.37 -16.06
C GLN A 473 4.57 -16.77 -15.06
N GLU A 474 4.91 -15.85 -14.18
CA GLU A 474 5.64 -16.19 -12.95
C GLU A 474 4.72 -16.95 -11.99
N SER A 475 5.29 -17.84 -11.20
CA SER A 475 4.54 -18.60 -10.20
C SER A 475 5.29 -18.75 -8.89
N SER A 476 4.55 -18.92 -7.80
CA SER A 476 5.12 -19.12 -6.48
C SER A 476 4.42 -20.20 -5.68
N GLN A 477 5.17 -20.78 -4.75
CA GLN A 477 4.66 -21.59 -3.65
C GLN A 477 5.16 -20.98 -2.34
N SER A 478 4.24 -20.65 -1.46
CA SER A 478 4.53 -20.01 -0.17
C SER A 478 4.07 -20.90 0.98
N PHE A 479 4.94 -21.02 1.99
CA PHE A 479 4.68 -21.70 3.25
C PHE A 479 4.93 -20.70 4.38
N SER A 480 4.03 -20.65 5.37
CA SER A 480 4.29 -19.92 6.61
C SER A 480 3.81 -20.67 7.82
N ALA A 481 4.52 -20.46 8.92
CA ALA A 481 4.16 -20.96 10.25
C ALA A 481 4.21 -19.79 11.23
N SER A 482 3.15 -19.59 12.00
CA SER A 482 3.14 -18.51 13.00
C SER A 482 2.67 -18.98 14.37
N ALA A 483 3.21 -18.33 15.40
CA ALA A 483 2.80 -18.45 16.79
C ALA A 483 2.51 -17.04 17.34
N ASP A 484 1.34 -16.87 17.92
CA ASP A 484 0.82 -15.60 18.42
C ASP A 484 0.47 -15.80 19.90
N PHE A 485 1.22 -15.16 20.80
CA PHE A 485 1.10 -15.32 22.25
C PHE A 485 0.54 -14.04 22.88
N TYR A 486 -0.43 -14.21 23.73
CA TYR A 486 -1.05 -13.15 24.53
C TYR A 486 -0.82 -13.44 26.00
N HIS A 487 -0.26 -12.49 26.73
CA HIS A 487 -0.04 -12.65 28.18
C HIS A 487 -0.22 -11.32 28.91
N THR A 488 -0.76 -11.40 30.13
CA THR A 488 -0.89 -10.23 31.01
C THR A 488 0.06 -10.39 32.18
N PHE A 489 1.06 -9.52 32.29
CA PHE A 489 2.00 -9.43 33.39
C PHE A 489 1.56 -8.33 34.37
N GLY A 490 0.85 -8.69 35.44
CA GLY A 490 0.21 -7.69 36.30
C GLY A 490 -0.81 -6.87 35.51
N ASN A 491 -0.57 -5.57 35.34
CA ASN A 491 -1.43 -4.68 34.54
C ASN A 491 -0.95 -4.51 33.09
N VAL A 492 0.18 -5.12 32.72
CA VAL A 492 0.75 -4.98 31.37
C VAL A 492 0.22 -6.06 30.46
N GLN A 493 -0.53 -5.69 29.44
CA GLN A 493 -0.96 -6.62 28.42
C GLN A 493 0.08 -6.69 27.31
N THR A 494 0.45 -7.90 26.91
CA THR A 494 1.47 -8.15 25.91
C THR A 494 0.97 -9.09 24.80
N ASN A 495 1.45 -8.85 23.60
CA ASN A 495 1.33 -9.76 22.47
C ASN A 495 2.70 -9.97 21.83
N LEU A 496 3.05 -11.22 21.58
CA LEU A 496 4.25 -11.61 20.84
C LEU A 496 3.83 -12.49 19.66
N LEU A 497 4.10 -12.00 18.46
CA LEU A 497 3.92 -12.74 17.21
C LEU A 497 5.29 -13.16 16.67
N ILE A 498 5.40 -14.43 16.30
CA ILE A 498 6.55 -15.01 15.60
C ILE A 498 6.01 -15.67 14.34
N GLU A 499 6.56 -15.33 13.17
CA GLU A 499 6.19 -15.95 11.90
C GLU A 499 7.44 -16.34 11.12
N GLY A 500 7.57 -17.61 10.78
CA GLY A 500 8.53 -18.10 9.79
C GLY A 500 7.87 -18.19 8.43
N PHE A 501 8.58 -17.78 7.37
CA PHE A 501 8.08 -17.82 6.00
C PHE A 501 9.10 -18.35 5.01
N PHE A 502 8.60 -18.98 3.95
CA PHE A 502 9.39 -19.46 2.82
C PHE A 502 8.56 -19.31 1.53
N THR A 503 9.15 -18.70 0.51
CA THR A 503 8.54 -18.57 -0.82
C THR A 503 9.53 -19.02 -1.90
N ASP A 504 9.10 -19.97 -2.74
CA ASP A 504 9.82 -20.45 -3.93
C ASP A 504 9.20 -19.85 -5.19
N LEU A 505 9.95 -19.00 -5.87
CA LEU A 505 9.57 -18.33 -7.13
C LEU A 505 10.11 -19.10 -8.32
N ARG A 506 9.32 -19.18 -9.38
CA ARG A 506 9.66 -19.83 -10.64
C ARG A 506 9.34 -18.92 -11.81
N ASP A 507 10.14 -19.05 -12.87
CA ASP A 507 9.95 -18.30 -14.12
C ASP A 507 9.91 -16.76 -13.86
N VAL A 508 10.77 -16.28 -12.95
CA VAL A 508 10.86 -14.86 -12.56
C VAL A 508 11.19 -14.01 -13.77
N PHE A 509 10.49 -12.88 -13.92
CA PHE A 509 10.79 -11.96 -15.01
C PHE A 509 12.16 -11.30 -14.78
N ALA A 510 12.97 -11.35 -15.82
CA ALA A 510 14.28 -10.73 -15.91
C ALA A 510 14.34 -9.88 -17.18
N LEU A 511 15.25 -8.94 -17.22
CA LEU A 511 15.51 -8.09 -18.38
C LEU A 511 16.85 -8.45 -18.97
N ARG A 512 16.95 -8.41 -20.29
CA ARG A 512 18.21 -8.49 -21.04
C ARG A 512 18.21 -7.46 -22.15
N GLN A 513 19.35 -6.85 -22.40
CA GLN A 513 19.51 -5.95 -23.53
C GLN A 513 19.56 -6.77 -24.82
N LEU A 514 18.89 -6.31 -25.85
CA LEU A 514 19.00 -6.82 -27.19
C LEU A 514 20.11 -6.11 -27.95
N ASP A 515 20.81 -6.81 -28.85
CA ASP A 515 21.86 -6.22 -29.66
C ASP A 515 21.27 -5.12 -30.59
N GLY A 516 21.90 -3.95 -30.56
CA GLY A 516 21.52 -2.80 -31.41
C GLY A 516 20.41 -1.94 -30.81
N THR A 517 19.88 -1.08 -31.64
CA THR A 517 18.80 -0.15 -31.30
C THR A 517 17.57 -0.42 -32.17
N ASP A 518 16.41 0.04 -31.73
CA ASP A 518 15.19 0.05 -32.55
C ASP A 518 15.29 1.03 -33.75
N ALA A 519 14.22 1.13 -34.54
CA ALA A 519 14.19 2.02 -35.71
C ALA A 519 14.30 3.52 -35.35
N GLN A 520 14.08 3.87 -34.08
CA GLN A 520 14.15 5.23 -33.53
C GLN A 520 15.47 5.50 -32.77
N GLY A 521 16.37 4.49 -32.72
CA GLY A 521 17.66 4.60 -32.05
C GLY A 521 17.60 4.38 -30.53
N ASN A 522 16.51 3.83 -30.01
CA ASN A 522 16.39 3.49 -28.57
C ASN A 522 17.06 2.15 -28.28
N ALA A 523 17.75 2.02 -27.14
CA ALA A 523 18.18 0.73 -26.63
C ALA A 523 16.94 -0.11 -26.22
N VAL A 524 16.97 -1.41 -26.49
CA VAL A 524 15.82 -2.28 -26.26
C VAL A 524 16.15 -3.32 -25.21
N LEU A 525 15.40 -3.31 -24.10
CA LEU A 525 15.39 -4.39 -23.11
C LEU A 525 14.26 -5.38 -23.40
N GLU A 526 14.56 -6.67 -23.40
CA GLU A 526 13.57 -7.73 -23.51
C GLU A 526 13.29 -8.34 -22.13
N ARG A 527 12.02 -8.33 -21.73
CA ARG A 527 11.56 -9.07 -20.55
C ARG A 527 11.37 -10.53 -20.90
N TYR A 528 12.04 -11.41 -20.19
CA TYR A 528 12.00 -12.87 -20.37
C TYR A 528 11.89 -13.60 -19.03
N ASN A 529 11.71 -14.94 -19.03
CA ASN A 529 11.67 -15.75 -17.82
C ASN A 529 13.07 -16.18 -17.37
N GLY A 530 13.54 -15.68 -16.25
CA GLY A 530 14.81 -16.05 -15.62
C GLY A 530 14.71 -17.32 -14.74
N SER A 531 15.75 -17.55 -13.91
CA SER A 531 15.92 -18.82 -13.18
C SER A 531 15.03 -19.02 -11.98
N GLY A 532 14.33 -17.99 -11.52
CA GLY A 532 13.56 -17.99 -10.28
C GLY A 532 14.39 -17.63 -9.04
N ALA A 533 13.70 -17.48 -7.92
CA ALA A 533 14.28 -17.04 -6.65
C ALA A 533 13.69 -17.76 -5.44
N ARG A 534 14.34 -17.65 -4.29
CA ARG A 534 13.88 -18.12 -3.00
C ARG A 534 14.03 -17.04 -1.95
N VAL A 535 12.97 -16.84 -1.19
CA VAL A 535 12.95 -15.90 -0.07
C VAL A 535 12.48 -16.66 1.17
N PHE A 536 13.18 -16.48 2.29
CA PHE A 536 12.81 -17.08 3.57
C PHE A 536 13.29 -16.23 4.73
N GLY A 537 12.58 -16.31 5.85
CA GLY A 537 12.92 -15.50 7.01
C GLY A 537 11.98 -15.68 8.19
N LEU A 538 12.15 -14.75 9.14
CA LEU A 538 11.36 -14.64 10.36
C LEU A 538 10.85 -13.21 10.51
N ASN A 539 9.57 -13.07 10.83
CA ASN A 539 8.96 -11.83 11.29
C ASN A 539 8.69 -11.98 12.80
N LEU A 540 9.14 -11.00 13.57
CA LEU A 540 8.88 -10.90 15.00
C LEU A 540 8.15 -9.59 15.26
N GLU A 541 7.06 -9.61 16.01
CA GLU A 541 6.34 -8.42 16.45
C GLU A 541 6.01 -8.54 17.92
N ALA A 542 6.30 -7.50 18.69
CA ALA A 542 5.95 -7.39 20.09
C ALA A 542 5.10 -6.13 20.32
N LYS A 543 4.01 -6.27 21.07
CA LYS A 543 3.16 -5.18 21.53
C LYS A 543 3.03 -5.26 23.05
N ALA A 544 3.11 -4.10 23.70
CA ALA A 544 2.94 -4.00 25.15
C ALA A 544 2.10 -2.77 25.49
N PHE A 545 1.01 -2.98 26.20
CA PHE A 545 0.14 -1.94 26.76
C PHE A 545 0.39 -1.89 28.25
N PHE A 546 1.16 -0.88 28.69
CA PHE A 546 1.52 -0.69 30.10
C PHE A 546 0.38 -0.04 30.89
N SER A 547 -0.40 0.78 30.21
CA SER A 547 -1.61 1.44 30.73
C SER A 547 -2.44 1.97 29.56
N SER A 548 -3.61 2.54 29.83
CA SER A 548 -4.39 3.31 28.84
C SER A 548 -3.63 4.52 28.23
N HIS A 549 -2.54 4.93 28.91
CA HIS A 549 -1.75 6.12 28.57
C HIS A 549 -0.38 5.79 27.94
N PHE A 550 0.03 4.53 27.94
CA PHE A 550 1.36 4.15 27.41
C PHE A 550 1.33 2.80 26.74
N ASP A 551 1.60 2.78 25.44
CA ASP A 551 1.76 1.56 24.63
C ASP A 551 3.03 1.63 23.77
N VAL A 552 3.58 0.45 23.51
CA VAL A 552 4.76 0.26 22.64
C VAL A 552 4.49 -0.91 21.69
N GLN A 553 4.87 -0.74 20.45
CA GLN A 553 4.88 -1.79 19.44
C GLN A 553 6.22 -1.76 18.71
N ALA A 554 6.80 -2.93 18.46
CA ALA A 554 8.02 -3.06 17.65
C ALA A 554 7.94 -4.33 16.80
N GLY A 555 8.50 -4.26 15.61
CA GLY A 555 8.61 -5.39 14.70
C GLY A 555 9.98 -5.44 14.04
N VAL A 556 10.49 -6.65 13.80
CA VAL A 556 11.71 -6.89 13.06
C VAL A 556 11.54 -8.06 12.11
N THR A 557 12.08 -7.93 10.92
CA THR A 557 12.16 -8.96 9.90
C THR A 557 13.62 -9.33 9.68
N LEU A 558 13.89 -10.63 9.75
CA LEU A 558 15.16 -11.25 9.42
C LEU A 558 14.95 -12.13 8.20
N GLN A 559 15.63 -11.87 7.09
CA GLN A 559 15.37 -12.60 5.84
C GLN A 559 16.60 -12.83 5.00
N ARG A 560 16.46 -13.75 4.03
CA ARG A 560 17.39 -13.94 2.94
C ARG A 560 16.65 -14.14 1.64
N SER A 561 17.02 -13.35 0.62
CA SER A 561 16.44 -13.38 -0.73
C SER A 561 17.55 -13.69 -1.73
N ARG A 562 17.38 -14.78 -2.51
CA ARG A 562 18.42 -15.24 -3.43
C ARG A 562 17.82 -15.79 -4.73
N TYR A 563 18.45 -15.47 -5.84
CA TYR A 563 18.24 -16.15 -7.10
C TYR A 563 18.68 -17.62 -7.00
N LYS A 564 18.00 -18.53 -7.71
CA LYS A 564 18.36 -19.96 -7.77
C LYS A 564 19.69 -20.17 -8.47
N LYS A 565 19.93 -19.38 -9.51
CA LYS A 565 21.23 -19.25 -10.21
C LYS A 565 21.64 -17.78 -10.13
N PRO A 566 22.95 -17.47 -10.18
CA PRO A 566 23.38 -16.09 -10.31
C PRO A 566 22.70 -15.41 -11.50
N GLU A 567 22.18 -14.22 -11.30
CA GLU A 567 21.52 -13.40 -12.34
C GLU A 567 22.53 -12.46 -12.97
N VAL A 568 22.60 -12.46 -14.30
CA VAL A 568 23.34 -11.47 -15.07
C VAL A 568 22.49 -10.21 -15.11
N TRP A 569 23.04 -9.10 -14.62
CA TRP A 569 22.32 -7.85 -14.41
C TRP A 569 22.99 -6.63 -15.07
N SER A 570 24.14 -6.84 -15.66
CA SER A 570 24.91 -5.86 -16.43
C SER A 570 25.29 -6.45 -17.78
N ASP A 571 25.35 -5.61 -18.79
CA ASP A 571 25.79 -6.01 -20.15
C ASP A 571 27.32 -6.08 -20.25
N ASN A 572 28.04 -5.55 -19.28
CA ASN A 572 29.48 -5.69 -19.19
C ASN A 572 29.85 -7.10 -18.71
N PRO A 573 30.50 -7.95 -19.55
CA PRO A 573 30.85 -9.33 -19.19
C PRO A 573 31.85 -9.44 -18.03
N ASP A 574 32.55 -8.33 -17.69
CA ASP A 574 33.48 -8.29 -16.57
C ASP A 574 32.76 -8.07 -15.23
N VAL A 575 31.49 -7.68 -15.25
CA VAL A 575 30.67 -7.52 -14.04
C VAL A 575 30.11 -8.87 -13.59
N PRO A 576 30.41 -9.32 -12.35
CA PRO A 576 29.99 -10.62 -11.88
C PRO A 576 28.47 -10.71 -11.71
N ALA A 577 27.91 -11.84 -12.12
CA ALA A 577 26.50 -12.15 -11.87
C ALA A 577 26.21 -12.25 -10.35
N GLU A 578 25.09 -11.68 -9.90
CA GLU A 578 24.74 -11.61 -8.48
C GLU A 578 23.74 -12.73 -8.11
N LYS A 579 23.96 -13.31 -6.94
CA LYS A 579 23.07 -14.34 -6.37
C LYS A 579 22.08 -13.79 -5.35
N ARG A 580 22.39 -12.66 -4.73
CA ARG A 580 21.44 -11.95 -3.86
C ARG A 580 20.43 -11.18 -4.70
N MET A 581 19.19 -11.17 -4.29
CA MET A 581 18.22 -10.25 -4.89
C MET A 581 18.58 -8.83 -4.48
N PHE A 582 18.56 -7.93 -5.46
CA PHE A 582 18.82 -6.51 -5.21
C PHE A 582 17.74 -5.88 -4.35
N ARG A 583 18.09 -4.81 -3.64
CA ARG A 583 17.20 -4.00 -2.81
C ARG A 583 16.49 -4.77 -1.70
N THR A 584 17.07 -5.88 -1.25
CA THR A 584 16.50 -6.75 -0.19
C THR A 584 17.44 -6.80 1.02
N PRO A 585 17.22 -5.97 2.04
CA PRO A 585 18.01 -6.00 3.26
C PRO A 585 17.78 -7.31 4.02
N ASP A 586 18.84 -7.85 4.64
CA ASP A 586 18.75 -9.06 5.46
C ASP A 586 17.99 -8.79 6.79
N VAL A 587 17.95 -7.52 7.23
CA VAL A 587 17.31 -7.07 8.48
C VAL A 587 16.61 -5.74 8.25
N TYR A 588 15.36 -5.61 8.66
CA TYR A 588 14.63 -4.33 8.75
C TYR A 588 13.55 -4.40 9.81
N GLY A 589 13.07 -3.27 10.26
CA GLY A 589 12.06 -3.25 11.30
C GLY A 589 11.58 -1.87 11.66
N TYR A 590 10.68 -1.79 12.62
CA TYR A 590 10.07 -0.55 13.08
C TYR A 590 9.78 -0.60 14.58
N PHE A 591 9.55 0.58 15.14
CA PHE A 591 8.92 0.71 16.45
C PHE A 591 7.98 1.92 16.49
N THR A 592 6.98 1.85 17.37
CA THR A 592 6.11 2.97 17.74
C THR A 592 5.90 2.95 19.25
N ALA A 593 5.89 4.12 19.87
CA ALA A 593 5.52 4.27 21.27
C ALA A 593 4.62 5.49 21.43
N ASN A 594 3.49 5.30 22.07
CA ASN A 594 2.52 6.34 22.37
C ASN A 594 2.49 6.57 23.87
N TRP A 595 2.68 7.80 24.31
CA TRP A 595 2.68 8.17 25.72
C TRP A 595 1.84 9.41 25.96
N GLU A 596 0.73 9.25 26.64
CA GLU A 596 -0.03 10.38 27.19
C GLU A 596 0.61 10.80 28.53
N ILE A 597 1.56 11.74 28.44
CA ILE A 597 2.37 12.22 29.58
C ILE A 597 1.49 12.94 30.61
N LEU A 598 0.54 13.71 30.13
CA LEU A 598 -0.46 14.44 30.89
C LEU A 598 -1.81 14.31 30.17
N PRO A 599 -2.96 14.46 30.86
CA PRO A 599 -4.25 14.50 30.20
C PRO A 599 -4.23 15.49 29.03
N LYS A 600 -4.54 14.98 27.82
CA LYS A 600 -4.56 15.74 26.56
C LYS A 600 -3.19 16.06 25.96
N PHE A 601 -2.09 15.71 26.60
CA PHE A 601 -0.74 15.92 26.09
C PHE A 601 -0.06 14.59 25.81
N ARG A 602 0.22 14.30 24.55
CA ARG A 602 0.80 13.04 24.09
C ARG A 602 2.16 13.26 23.44
N ALA A 603 3.09 12.35 23.69
CA ALA A 603 4.32 12.20 22.95
C ALA A 603 4.26 10.87 22.16
N ILE A 604 4.64 10.93 20.91
CA ILE A 604 4.64 9.82 19.99
C ILE A 604 6.06 9.66 19.47
N PHE A 605 6.61 8.45 19.62
CA PHE A 605 7.93 8.10 19.12
C PHE A 605 7.75 7.02 18.07
N THR A 606 8.38 7.19 16.92
CA THR A 606 8.36 6.22 15.82
C THR A 606 9.75 6.06 15.25
N GLY A 607 10.01 4.92 14.62
CA GLY A 607 11.26 4.75 13.90
C GLY A 607 11.25 3.52 13.03
N THR A 608 12.08 3.55 12.00
CA THR A 608 12.34 2.46 11.07
C THR A 608 13.82 2.16 11.00
N LEU A 609 14.15 0.89 10.86
CA LEU A 609 15.50 0.38 10.68
C LEU A 609 15.57 -0.33 9.33
N THR A 610 16.50 0.07 8.48
CA THR A 610 16.85 -0.65 7.24
C THR A 610 18.31 -1.06 7.30
N GLY A 611 18.55 -2.37 7.32
CA GLY A 611 19.91 -2.93 7.30
C GLY A 611 20.58 -2.84 5.93
N PRO A 612 21.84 -3.22 5.81
CA PRO A 612 22.57 -3.18 4.56
C PRO A 612 21.95 -4.12 3.51
N MET A 613 21.88 -3.65 2.28
CA MET A 613 21.42 -4.43 1.14
C MET A 613 22.34 -4.25 -0.07
N THR A 614 22.25 -5.12 -1.06
CA THR A 614 22.95 -4.95 -2.34
C THR A 614 22.05 -4.17 -3.29
N VAL A 615 22.58 -3.12 -3.89
CA VAL A 615 21.87 -2.31 -4.91
C VAL A 615 22.71 -2.23 -6.17
N GLN A 616 22.05 -2.04 -7.30
CA GLN A 616 22.71 -1.74 -8.56
C GLN A 616 23.10 -0.27 -8.58
N HIS A 617 24.27 0.03 -9.10
CA HIS A 617 24.73 1.36 -9.45
C HIS A 617 25.25 1.28 -10.88
N LEU A 618 24.46 1.78 -11.80
CA LEU A 618 24.75 1.68 -13.22
C LEU A 618 25.70 2.78 -13.66
N VAL A 619 26.38 2.57 -14.77
CA VAL A 619 27.29 3.55 -15.37
C VAL A 619 26.59 4.89 -15.51
N GLY A 620 27.25 5.95 -15.03
CA GLY A 620 26.72 7.31 -15.02
C GLY A 620 27.72 8.29 -14.42
N SER A 621 27.24 9.35 -13.80
CA SER A 621 28.11 10.36 -13.19
C SER A 621 28.82 9.86 -11.91
N GLY A 622 28.32 8.83 -11.27
CA GLY A 622 28.88 8.28 -10.02
C GLY A 622 29.87 7.15 -10.23
N THR A 623 29.87 6.47 -11.38
CA THR A 623 30.74 5.32 -11.67
C THR A 623 30.95 5.13 -13.16
N ASP A 624 32.17 4.66 -13.53
CA ASP A 624 32.54 4.35 -14.91
C ASP A 624 32.17 2.89 -15.30
N VAL A 625 31.73 2.06 -14.34
CA VAL A 625 31.35 0.67 -14.57
C VAL A 625 30.16 0.32 -13.68
N ASP A 626 29.31 -0.60 -14.12
CA ASP A 626 28.20 -1.10 -13.29
C ASP A 626 28.73 -1.79 -12.03
N LEU A 627 28.21 -1.42 -10.87
CA LEU A 627 28.64 -1.92 -9.58
C LEU A 627 27.47 -2.51 -8.78
N ALA A 628 27.71 -3.64 -8.14
CA ALA A 628 26.84 -4.15 -7.07
C ALA A 628 27.31 -3.57 -5.72
N VAL A 629 26.69 -2.49 -5.30
CA VAL A 629 27.08 -1.74 -4.09
C VAL A 629 26.39 -2.32 -2.85
N ARG A 630 27.17 -2.46 -1.76
CA ARG A 630 26.64 -2.79 -0.43
C ARG A 630 26.34 -1.52 0.34
N THR A 631 25.05 -1.26 0.62
CA THR A 631 24.60 -0.03 1.29
C THR A 631 24.96 0.00 2.77
N GLU A 632 24.90 1.18 3.37
CA GLU A 632 24.91 1.37 4.82
C GLU A 632 23.56 0.95 5.47
N SER A 633 23.53 0.97 6.79
CA SER A 633 22.29 0.82 7.57
C SER A 633 21.70 2.19 7.86
N PHE A 634 20.38 2.28 7.80
CA PHE A 634 19.63 3.50 8.12
C PHE A 634 18.73 3.30 9.34
N PHE A 635 18.72 4.30 10.22
CA PHE A 635 17.83 4.36 11.36
C PHE A 635 17.13 5.72 11.36
N ASP A 636 15.90 5.74 10.85
CA ASP A 636 15.02 6.92 10.88
C ASP A 636 14.18 6.88 12.15
N ALA A 637 14.38 7.83 13.02
CA ALA A 637 13.59 7.98 14.24
C ALA A 637 12.93 9.36 14.28
N SER A 638 11.71 9.40 14.77
CA SER A 638 10.86 10.60 14.79
C SER A 638 10.19 10.79 16.14
N VAL A 639 9.95 12.05 16.51
CA VAL A 639 9.18 12.43 17.68
C VAL A 639 8.09 13.41 17.29
N LYS A 640 6.87 13.19 17.77
CA LYS A 640 5.73 14.08 17.59
C LYS A 640 5.05 14.35 18.94
N LEU A 641 4.84 15.60 19.27
CA LEU A 641 4.06 16.05 20.42
C LEU A 641 2.68 16.47 19.95
N ALA A 642 1.64 16.15 20.70
CA ALA A 642 0.28 16.50 20.39
C ALA A 642 -0.42 17.01 21.65
N TYR A 643 -1.13 18.14 21.55
CA TYR A 643 -1.95 18.70 22.61
C TYR A 643 -3.37 18.90 22.12
N CYS A 644 -4.33 18.28 22.83
CA CYS A 644 -5.76 18.37 22.52
C CYS A 644 -6.46 19.30 23.53
N PHE A 645 -7.26 20.23 23.05
CA PHE A 645 -8.10 21.08 23.88
C PHE A 645 -9.46 21.35 23.26
N LYS A 646 -10.47 21.63 24.08
CA LYS A 646 -11.85 21.86 23.63
C LYS A 646 -12.17 23.33 23.59
N ILE A 647 -12.76 23.80 22.49
CA ILE A 647 -13.36 25.13 22.39
C ILE A 647 -14.88 24.96 22.29
N PHE A 648 -15.62 25.82 22.95
CA PHE A 648 -17.10 25.87 22.97
C PHE A 648 -17.76 24.51 23.33
N LYS A 649 -17.08 23.65 24.11
CA LYS A 649 -17.54 22.32 24.58
C LYS A 649 -17.83 21.29 23.47
N LYS A 650 -17.82 21.68 22.20
CA LYS A 650 -18.18 20.81 21.07
C LYS A 650 -17.05 20.60 20.03
N VAL A 651 -16.05 21.48 20.04
CA VAL A 651 -14.96 21.42 19.04
C VAL A 651 -13.67 21.00 19.73
N ASP A 652 -13.13 19.89 19.31
CA ASP A 652 -11.79 19.44 19.70
C ASP A 652 -10.76 20.05 18.74
N ILE A 653 -9.70 20.62 19.31
CA ILE A 653 -8.55 21.13 18.58
C ILE A 653 -7.33 20.31 18.98
N ASP A 654 -6.69 19.67 18.01
CA ASP A 654 -5.39 19.05 18.19
C ASP A 654 -4.32 19.93 17.54
N VAL A 655 -3.31 20.31 18.32
CA VAL A 655 -2.10 20.97 17.82
C VAL A 655 -0.96 19.99 17.92
N THR A 656 -0.19 19.84 16.84
CA THR A 656 0.93 18.91 16.80
C THR A 656 2.21 19.62 16.38
N ALA A 657 3.33 19.20 16.93
CA ALA A 657 4.66 19.60 16.51
C ALA A 657 5.59 18.37 16.55
N GLY A 658 6.50 18.25 15.60
CA GLY A 658 7.36 17.07 15.54
C GLY A 658 8.64 17.29 14.78
N VAL A 659 9.54 16.35 14.97
CA VAL A 659 10.80 16.22 14.22
C VAL A 659 10.86 14.80 13.67
N SER A 660 10.93 14.68 12.35
CA SER A 660 11.17 13.41 11.68
C SER A 660 12.64 13.28 11.34
N ASN A 661 13.12 12.03 11.25
CA ASN A 661 14.51 11.70 10.99
C ASN A 661 15.49 12.50 11.89
N ILE A 662 15.34 12.37 13.21
CA ILE A 662 16.08 13.14 14.22
C ILE A 662 17.61 13.00 14.02
N PHE A 663 18.06 11.80 13.62
CA PHE A 663 19.48 11.50 13.42
C PHE A 663 19.99 11.92 12.05
N ASN A 664 19.12 12.45 11.19
CA ASN A 664 19.45 12.81 9.80
C ASN A 664 20.11 11.66 9.04
N SER A 665 19.48 10.45 9.18
CA SER A 665 19.95 9.19 8.61
C SER A 665 19.31 9.01 7.23
N TYR A 666 20.07 9.30 6.18
CA TYR A 666 19.63 9.20 4.80
C TYR A 666 20.82 8.90 3.88
N GLN A 667 20.57 8.50 2.65
CA GLN A 667 21.59 8.30 1.63
C GLN A 667 22.35 9.61 1.37
N ARG A 668 23.68 9.52 1.16
CA ARG A 668 24.54 10.70 0.96
C ARG A 668 25.38 10.63 -0.31
N ASP A 669 25.44 9.48 -0.94
CA ASP A 669 26.23 9.18 -2.13
C ASP A 669 25.35 9.17 -3.39
N PHE A 670 24.45 10.14 -3.50
CA PHE A 670 23.67 10.33 -4.70
C PHE A 670 24.57 10.72 -5.87
N ASP A 671 24.26 10.22 -7.05
CA ASP A 671 24.86 10.69 -8.28
C ASP A 671 24.51 12.16 -8.54
N THR A 672 25.33 12.85 -9.30
CA THR A 672 25.20 14.28 -9.56
C THR A 672 25.01 14.58 -11.05
N GLY A 673 24.29 15.67 -11.33
CA GLY A 673 24.12 16.19 -12.69
C GLY A 673 23.24 15.35 -13.60
N SER A 674 23.31 15.60 -14.90
CA SER A 674 22.43 15.02 -15.92
C SER A 674 22.76 13.57 -16.30
N LEU A 675 23.97 13.09 -15.98
CA LEU A 675 24.36 11.70 -16.28
C LEU A 675 24.22 10.77 -15.06
N ARG A 676 23.36 11.14 -14.11
CA ARG A 676 23.09 10.34 -12.91
C ARG A 676 22.40 9.01 -13.22
N ASP A 677 22.70 7.98 -12.45
CA ASP A 677 21.82 6.81 -12.35
C ASP A 677 20.63 7.18 -11.47
N SER A 678 19.49 7.48 -12.06
CA SER A 678 18.27 7.85 -11.32
C SER A 678 17.74 6.72 -10.44
N GLY A 679 18.08 5.48 -10.75
CA GLY A 679 17.76 4.29 -9.97
C GLY A 679 18.65 4.09 -8.75
N TYR A 680 19.80 4.79 -8.63
CA TYR A 680 20.69 4.68 -7.47
C TYR A 680 20.16 5.47 -6.28
N MET A 681 18.98 5.09 -5.80
CA MET A 681 18.32 5.62 -4.61
C MET A 681 17.85 4.46 -3.74
N TYR A 682 18.27 4.40 -2.47
CA TYR A 682 18.10 3.20 -1.64
C TYR A 682 17.92 3.47 -0.14
N GLY A 683 18.16 4.67 0.32
CA GLY A 683 18.00 5.10 1.71
C GLY A 683 16.67 5.81 1.96
N PRO A 684 16.44 6.28 3.20
CA PRO A 684 15.39 7.25 3.46
C PRO A 684 15.58 8.48 2.58
N ALA A 685 14.52 8.85 1.85
CA ALA A 685 14.57 9.98 0.93
C ALA A 685 14.60 11.32 1.65
N LEU A 686 13.86 11.41 2.75
CA LEU A 686 13.70 12.66 3.51
C LEU A 686 14.82 12.83 4.54
N PRO A 687 15.53 13.97 4.54
CA PRO A 687 16.42 14.36 5.63
C PRO A 687 15.62 14.68 6.88
N ARG A 688 16.28 15.26 7.91
CA ARG A 688 15.54 15.76 9.08
C ARG A 688 14.49 16.78 8.67
N CYS A 689 13.24 16.56 9.08
CA CYS A 689 12.11 17.45 8.81
C CYS A 689 11.50 17.98 10.12
N LEU A 690 11.02 19.22 10.07
CA LEU A 690 10.24 19.83 11.12
C LEU A 690 8.78 19.89 10.69
N THR A 691 7.88 19.39 11.52
CA THR A 691 6.46 19.32 11.20
C THR A 691 5.63 20.05 12.25
N CYS A 692 4.66 20.82 11.82
CA CYS A 692 3.60 21.37 12.68
C CYS A 692 2.23 21.11 12.04
N GLY A 693 1.21 20.94 12.89
CA GLY A 693 -0.12 20.65 12.40
C GLY A 693 -1.21 21.13 13.35
N VAL A 694 -2.39 21.36 12.78
CA VAL A 694 -3.60 21.67 13.52
C VAL A 694 -4.76 20.87 12.94
N SER A 695 -5.61 20.32 13.80
CA SER A 695 -6.87 19.73 13.38
C SER A 695 -8.03 20.23 14.23
N LEU A 696 -9.19 20.37 13.59
CA LEU A 696 -10.46 20.72 14.19
C LEU A 696 -11.43 19.57 13.96
N SER A 697 -12.07 19.08 15.01
CA SER A 697 -13.06 17.98 14.92
C SER A 697 -14.28 18.24 15.81
N ILE A 698 -15.44 17.79 15.32
CA ILE A 698 -16.76 17.86 15.98
C ILE A 698 -17.46 16.52 15.90
#